data_275e7501e505fba7bf4b3e923fe44ff5
#
_entry.id   275e7501e505fba7bf4b3e923fe44ff5
#
_cell.length_a   1.000
_cell.length_b   1.000
_cell.length_c   1.000
_cell.angle_alpha   90.00
_cell.angle_beta   90.00
_cell.angle_gamma   90.00
#
_symmetry.space_group_name_H-M   'P 1'
#
loop_
_entity.id
_entity.type
_entity.pdbx_description
1 polymer ?
#
loop_
_entity_poly.entity_id
_entity_poly.type
_entity_poly.pdbx_seq_one_letter_code
_entity_poly.pdbx_strand_id
1 'polypeptide(L)'
;MAKKKSDKETEPKKVSTKRFSAFFKNETTHFVIGLISVIFAVYLLLAFTSFFFTGAADQSILDNQQPGELMQTTNHVKNYAGARGAQLAEFLINECFGLAAYFIILFLAVVGMKLMKAYQFRIWKWFMSCSILLIWFSITLGFIFDGTFGNSFIYPGGLHGYNVSNWLISQVGIPGLGLLLFITALLFFVYLSNETIQIIRKALHPNFKRKKKGEQASSATEESPVKETPRKEENKKEFSNPGPAIVDFELEQPEKIKEEVEDQVPFPFENNQVAGPEIEQEPAYMTEEEEVEDTDEPDFSISEETNEEDEAYKGPVLPPYNPRLDLENYKFPSLDLLNEYEDDGPNIDMEEQNANKDRIIKVLRSFGIEISSIKASVGPTITLYEITPAEGVRISKIRNLEDDIALSLSALGIRIIAPIPGKGTIGIEVPNANPRIVPMKSILNSKKFQETTYELPVALGKTITNEVFMVDLAKAPHMLVAGATGQGKSVGLNAIVTSLLYKKHPAELKFVIVDPKKVEFAIYAPIEKHFLAKLPDGEDAIITDVTKVVQTLNSLCIEMDARYDLLRKAGCRNIKEYNAKFINRQPNPEKGHRFMPYIVIIIDEFGDLIMTAGKEVELPICRIAQLARAVGIHAIIATQRPTTNIITGTIKANFPARVAFRVAAMMDSRTILDRSGAQQLIGKGDMLYLQGNDPVRVQCAFVDTPEVEKIANYISKQQGYTTAFMLPEYVGEESESSVGEVDMNRLDPMFEDAARLVVIHQQGSTSLIQRKFSIGYNRAGRIMDQLEKAGIVGPTQGSKARDVLCMDETDLEMKLNNLQQ
;
A
#
# COMPACT_ATOMS: atom_id res chain seq x y z
N MET A 1 81.52 14.00 13.59
CA MET A 1 80.91 14.01 14.96
C MET A 1 79.86 15.10 14.98
N ALA A 2 78.58 14.75 14.81
CA ALA A 2 77.47 15.66 14.94
C ALA A 2 76.36 14.98 15.81
N LYS A 3 76.05 15.62 16.92
CA LYS A 3 75.06 15.15 17.94
C LYS A 3 73.66 15.29 17.42
N LYS A 4 72.95 14.17 17.41
CA LYS A 4 71.48 14.10 17.23
C LYS A 4 70.80 14.78 18.41
N LYS A 5 69.93 15.80 18.15
CA LYS A 5 68.95 16.35 19.09
C LYS A 5 67.74 15.47 19.06
N SER A 6 67.31 14.96 20.21
CA SER A 6 66.05 14.24 20.39
C SER A 6 64.92 15.25 20.52
N ASP A 7 63.90 15.09 19.67
CA ASP A 7 62.64 15.81 19.76
C ASP A 7 61.81 15.23 20.94
N LYS A 8 61.50 16.10 21.90
CA LYS A 8 60.57 15.81 22.99
C LYS A 8 59.18 15.94 22.47
N GLU A 9 58.46 14.82 22.41
CA GLU A 9 57.00 14.79 22.28
C GLU A 9 56.33 15.57 23.42
N THR A 10 55.53 16.57 23.09
CA THR A 10 54.71 17.33 24.03
C THR A 10 53.43 16.53 24.33
N GLU A 11 53.36 15.97 25.54
CA GLU A 11 52.11 15.40 26.10
C GLU A 11 51.01 16.45 26.12
N PRO A 12 49.75 16.08 25.79
CA PRO A 12 48.60 16.98 25.86
C PRO A 12 48.29 17.32 27.33
N LYS A 13 48.25 18.61 27.64
CA LYS A 13 47.94 19.14 28.99
C LYS A 13 46.58 18.61 29.45
N LYS A 14 46.51 17.75 30.45
CA LYS A 14 45.33 17.37 31.20
C LYS A 14 44.62 18.63 31.70
N VAL A 15 43.47 18.97 31.10
CA VAL A 15 42.61 20.04 31.59
C VAL A 15 42.16 19.68 33.02
N SER A 16 42.47 20.53 33.94
CA SER A 16 42.25 20.32 35.38
C SER A 16 40.78 20.23 35.71
N THR A 17 40.29 19.02 35.99
CA THR A 17 38.94 18.71 36.49
C THR A 17 38.53 19.51 37.75
N LYS A 18 39.53 20.05 38.49
CA LYS A 18 39.30 20.89 39.68
C LYS A 18 38.76 22.29 39.36
N ARG A 19 39.09 22.90 38.21
CA ARG A 19 38.52 24.19 37.79
C ARG A 19 37.05 24.06 37.35
N PHE A 20 36.70 22.95 36.70
CA PHE A 20 35.32 22.66 36.28
C PHE A 20 34.38 22.44 37.49
N SER A 21 34.88 21.73 38.53
CA SER A 21 34.13 21.49 39.75
C SER A 21 33.92 22.78 40.59
N ALA A 22 34.87 23.73 40.57
CA ALA A 22 34.73 25.00 41.27
C ALA A 22 33.68 25.94 40.61
N PHE A 23 33.58 25.89 39.26
CA PHE A 23 32.57 26.65 38.50
C PHE A 23 31.15 26.24 38.87
N PHE A 24 30.90 24.93 39.02
CA PHE A 24 29.59 24.40 39.41
C PHE A 24 29.28 24.52 40.93
N LYS A 25 30.18 24.99 41.75
CA LYS A 25 29.94 25.26 43.18
C LYS A 25 29.58 26.73 43.50
N ASN A 26 29.71 27.61 42.50
CA ASN A 26 29.42 29.02 42.68
C ASN A 26 27.93 29.30 42.73
N GLU A 27 27.44 30.01 43.72
CA GLU A 27 26.02 30.34 43.91
C GLU A 27 25.45 31.13 42.75
N THR A 28 26.18 32.07 42.21
CA THR A 28 25.82 32.84 41.03
C THR A 28 25.62 31.97 39.81
N THR A 29 26.46 30.96 39.62
CA THR A 29 26.34 30.00 38.51
C THR A 29 25.08 29.15 38.66
N HIS A 30 24.76 28.69 39.87
CA HIS A 30 23.48 27.98 40.12
C HIS A 30 22.26 28.82 39.82
N PHE A 31 22.30 30.10 40.23
CA PHE A 31 21.18 31.02 39.96
C PHE A 31 20.98 31.23 38.45
N VAL A 32 22.06 31.49 37.71
CA VAL A 32 22.01 31.73 36.26
C VAL A 32 21.54 30.45 35.53
N ILE A 33 22.04 29.28 35.86
CA ILE A 33 21.61 28.02 35.25
C ILE A 33 20.13 27.76 35.62
N GLY A 34 19.71 28.06 36.83
CA GLY A 34 18.31 27.93 37.26
C GLY A 34 17.38 28.84 36.48
N LEU A 35 17.79 30.09 36.27
CA LEU A 35 17.05 31.07 35.48
C LEU A 35 16.91 30.62 34.02
N ILE A 36 17.99 30.16 33.41
CA ILE A 36 18.01 29.63 32.03
C ILE A 36 17.06 28.42 31.95
N SER A 37 17.09 27.52 32.94
CA SER A 37 16.19 26.35 32.97
C SER A 37 14.71 26.74 33.03
N VAL A 38 14.36 27.76 33.83
CA VAL A 38 12.98 28.27 33.90
C VAL A 38 12.55 28.92 32.57
N ILE A 39 13.41 29.77 32.01
CA ILE A 39 13.15 30.42 30.71
C ILE A 39 12.96 29.36 29.62
N PHE A 40 13.79 28.32 29.60
CA PHE A 40 13.66 27.22 28.65
C PHE A 40 12.38 26.41 28.86
N ALA A 41 11.97 26.20 30.12
CA ALA A 41 10.68 25.55 30.42
C ALA A 41 9.50 26.39 29.90
N VAL A 42 9.54 27.72 30.05
CA VAL A 42 8.52 28.63 29.46
C VAL A 42 8.55 28.62 27.95
N TYR A 43 9.72 28.59 27.34
CA TYR A 43 9.86 28.47 25.89
C TYR A 43 9.24 27.17 25.36
N LEU A 44 9.53 26.03 25.99
CA LEU A 44 8.92 24.75 25.64
C LEU A 44 7.39 24.76 25.83
N LEU A 45 6.91 25.40 26.90
CA LEU A 45 5.47 25.54 27.17
C LEU A 45 4.78 26.30 26.03
N LEU A 46 5.37 27.41 25.57
CA LEU A 46 4.85 28.17 24.44
C LEU A 46 4.92 27.36 23.15
N ALA A 47 6.03 26.65 22.88
CA ALA A 47 6.19 25.81 21.70
C ALA A 47 5.13 24.69 21.64
N PHE A 48 4.92 23.98 22.75
CA PHE A 48 3.98 22.86 22.82
C PHE A 48 2.52 23.35 22.73
N THR A 49 2.20 24.46 23.40
CA THR A 49 0.84 25.03 23.35
C THR A 49 0.51 25.54 21.95
N SER A 50 1.47 26.23 21.30
CA SER A 50 1.30 26.67 19.92
C SER A 50 1.13 25.52 18.95
N PHE A 51 1.84 24.40 19.16
CA PHE A 51 1.82 23.23 18.29
C PHE A 51 0.40 22.64 18.13
N PHE A 52 -0.47 22.72 19.13
CA PHE A 52 -1.86 22.27 19.01
C PHE A 52 -2.68 23.05 17.98
N PHE A 53 -2.32 24.31 17.76
CA PHE A 53 -3.06 25.22 16.86
C PHE A 53 -2.38 25.37 15.50
N THR A 54 -1.07 25.23 15.43
CA THR A 54 -0.28 25.50 14.24
C THR A 54 0.40 24.25 13.65
N GLY A 55 0.44 23.15 14.40
CA GLY A 55 1.21 21.96 14.06
C GLY A 55 0.88 21.36 12.70
N ALA A 56 -0.40 21.29 12.32
CA ALA A 56 -0.79 20.75 11.01
C ALA A 56 -0.25 21.58 9.83
N ALA A 57 -0.17 22.91 9.99
CA ALA A 57 0.37 23.80 8.97
C ALA A 57 1.92 23.81 8.98
N ASP A 58 2.51 23.67 10.16
CA ASP A 58 3.96 23.69 10.34
C ASP A 58 4.62 22.35 9.98
N GLN A 59 3.92 21.23 10.14
CA GLN A 59 4.40 19.89 9.83
C GLN A 59 4.75 19.74 8.36
N SER A 60 3.92 20.25 7.46
CA SER A 60 4.20 20.23 6.01
C SER A 60 5.46 20.98 5.62
N ILE A 61 5.84 21.99 6.41
CA ILE A 61 7.05 22.80 6.22
C ILE A 61 8.26 22.09 6.83
N LEU A 62 8.09 21.44 8.00
CA LEU A 62 9.16 20.75 8.72
C LEU A 62 9.59 19.43 8.04
N ASP A 63 8.64 18.67 7.47
CA ASP A 63 8.90 17.39 6.79
C ASP A 63 9.68 17.55 5.47
N ASN A 64 9.64 18.73 4.84
CA ASN A 64 10.21 18.98 3.51
C ASN A 64 11.56 19.71 3.52
N GLN A 65 12.19 19.95 4.68
CA GLN A 65 13.38 20.79 4.79
C GLN A 65 14.68 20.06 4.51
N GLN A 66 15.56 20.73 3.70
CA GLN A 66 16.94 20.33 3.53
C GLN A 66 17.81 20.81 4.71
N PRO A 67 18.91 20.12 5.03
CA PRO A 67 19.81 20.53 6.12
C PRO A 67 20.40 21.94 5.86
N GLY A 68 20.00 22.91 6.70
CA GLY A 68 20.44 24.30 6.60
C GLY A 68 19.37 25.32 6.21
N GLU A 69 18.26 24.91 5.67
CA GLU A 69 17.14 25.77 5.21
C GLU A 69 16.41 26.47 6.38
N LEU A 70 16.47 25.90 7.58
CA LEU A 70 15.94 26.49 8.84
C LEU A 70 16.60 27.83 9.23
N MET A 71 17.72 28.19 8.62
CA MET A 71 18.40 29.47 8.85
C MET A 71 17.96 30.56 7.88
N GLN A 72 17.17 30.24 6.87
CA GLN A 72 16.67 31.24 5.91
C GLN A 72 15.40 31.88 6.42
N THR A 73 15.33 33.23 6.32
CA THR A 73 14.23 34.07 6.85
C THR A 73 12.93 33.98 6.06
N THR A 74 12.85 33.14 5.01
CA THR A 74 11.71 33.08 4.09
C THR A 74 10.66 32.01 4.49
N ASN A 75 10.97 31.06 5.37
CA ASN A 75 10.00 30.04 5.78
C ASN A 75 9.21 30.50 7.01
N HIS A 76 7.98 30.94 6.81
CA HIS A 76 7.07 31.40 7.85
C HIS A 76 6.43 30.19 8.60
N VAL A 77 7.16 29.65 9.57
CA VAL A 77 6.59 28.72 10.56
C VAL A 77 5.64 29.49 11.47
N LYS A 78 4.42 29.01 11.65
CA LYS A 78 3.36 29.68 12.43
C LYS A 78 3.48 29.47 13.94
N ASN A 79 4.34 28.55 14.41
CA ASN A 79 4.56 28.31 15.82
C ASN A 79 5.12 29.57 16.52
N TYR A 80 4.52 29.98 17.64
CA TYR A 80 4.94 31.18 18.41
C TYR A 80 6.38 31.08 18.93
N ALA A 81 6.93 29.89 19.09
CA ALA A 81 8.34 29.66 19.48
C ALA A 81 9.29 29.54 18.26
N GLY A 82 8.79 29.85 17.04
CA GLY A 82 9.53 29.80 15.78
C GLY A 82 9.86 28.37 15.33
N ALA A 83 10.65 28.23 14.25
CA ALA A 83 10.96 26.94 13.61
C ALA A 83 11.60 25.91 14.56
N ARG A 84 12.50 26.36 15.44
CA ARG A 84 13.13 25.47 16.46
C ARG A 84 12.13 25.00 17.52
N GLY A 85 11.20 25.88 17.92
CA GLY A 85 10.12 25.50 18.84
C GLY A 85 9.17 24.49 18.22
N ALA A 86 8.79 24.67 16.94
CA ALA A 86 7.96 23.72 16.20
C ALA A 86 8.65 22.35 16.09
N GLN A 87 9.92 22.31 15.71
CA GLN A 87 10.69 21.08 15.59
C GLN A 87 10.82 20.31 16.92
N LEU A 88 11.09 21.04 18.03
CA LEU A 88 11.16 20.42 19.36
C LEU A 88 9.79 19.92 19.83
N ALA A 89 8.70 20.66 19.49
CA ALA A 89 7.35 20.25 19.86
C ALA A 89 6.95 18.99 19.08
N GLU A 90 7.19 18.94 17.79
CA GLU A 90 6.91 17.76 16.96
C GLU A 90 7.69 16.53 17.45
N PHE A 91 8.99 16.67 17.67
CA PHE A 91 9.82 15.57 18.19
C PHE A 91 9.34 15.05 19.55
N LEU A 92 9.09 15.94 20.52
CA LEU A 92 8.72 15.51 21.87
C LEU A 92 7.27 15.06 22.01
N ILE A 93 6.34 15.65 21.22
CA ILE A 93 4.93 15.29 21.23
C ILE A 93 4.65 14.10 20.30
N ASN A 94 4.96 14.19 19.02
CA ASN A 94 4.57 13.14 18.06
C ASN A 94 5.53 11.95 18.06
N GLU A 95 6.83 12.19 17.96
CA GLU A 95 7.80 11.11 17.86
C GLU A 95 8.13 10.45 19.23
N CYS A 96 8.01 11.22 20.34
CA CYS A 96 8.35 10.68 21.66
C CYS A 96 7.10 10.34 22.49
N PHE A 97 6.67 11.25 23.37
CA PHE A 97 5.82 10.91 24.52
C PHE A 97 4.38 11.46 24.46
N GLY A 98 3.99 12.15 23.41
CA GLY A 98 2.68 12.75 23.29
C GLY A 98 2.46 13.89 24.27
N LEU A 99 1.22 14.01 24.74
CA LEU A 99 0.84 14.99 25.77
C LEU A 99 1.61 14.80 27.08
N ALA A 100 2.14 13.62 27.34
CA ALA A 100 2.95 13.37 28.54
C ALA A 100 4.26 14.19 28.55
N ALA A 101 4.73 14.69 27.38
CA ALA A 101 5.93 15.55 27.30
C ALA A 101 5.85 16.81 28.19
N TYR A 102 4.66 17.27 28.58
CA TYR A 102 4.48 18.37 29.55
C TYR A 102 5.12 18.08 30.92
N PHE A 103 5.30 16.82 31.32
CA PHE A 103 6.03 16.48 32.54
C PHE A 103 7.52 16.83 32.49
N ILE A 104 8.10 16.92 31.30
CA ILE A 104 9.46 17.41 31.08
C ILE A 104 9.56 18.89 31.44
N ILE A 105 8.58 19.70 31.00
CA ILE A 105 8.50 21.13 31.30
C ILE A 105 8.37 21.35 32.80
N LEU A 106 7.48 20.58 33.45
CA LEU A 106 7.28 20.64 34.90
C LEU A 106 8.58 20.32 35.66
N PHE A 107 9.29 19.29 35.25
CA PHE A 107 10.57 18.92 35.87
C PHE A 107 11.64 20.00 35.68
N LEU A 108 11.77 20.57 34.51
CA LEU A 108 12.70 21.66 34.21
C LEU A 108 12.41 22.91 35.09
N ALA A 109 11.12 23.25 35.23
CA ALA A 109 10.71 24.36 36.10
C ALA A 109 11.08 24.11 37.59
N VAL A 110 10.84 22.88 38.09
CA VAL A 110 11.19 22.49 39.47
C VAL A 110 12.72 22.53 39.70
N VAL A 111 13.50 22.01 38.73
CA VAL A 111 14.96 22.08 38.78
C VAL A 111 15.45 23.53 38.80
N GLY A 112 14.89 24.37 37.91
CA GLY A 112 15.25 25.77 37.84
C GLY A 112 14.94 26.54 39.13
N MET A 113 13.73 26.39 39.70
CA MET A 113 13.35 27.00 40.98
C MET A 113 14.22 26.55 42.13
N LYS A 114 14.65 25.28 42.15
CA LYS A 114 15.57 24.80 43.19
C LYS A 114 16.99 25.38 43.04
N LEU A 115 17.50 25.43 41.80
CA LEU A 115 18.82 26.00 41.53
C LEU A 115 18.88 27.50 41.92
N MET A 116 17.77 28.21 41.68
CA MET A 116 17.60 29.62 42.10
C MET A 116 17.42 29.77 43.63
N LYS A 117 17.31 28.68 44.40
CA LYS A 117 16.97 28.66 45.80
C LYS A 117 15.61 29.29 46.15
N ALA A 118 14.72 29.45 45.18
CA ALA A 118 13.38 29.98 45.38
C ALA A 118 12.51 29.02 46.23
N TYR A 119 12.68 27.71 46.05
CA TYR A 119 11.98 26.66 46.78
C TYR A 119 12.91 25.48 47.08
N GLN A 120 12.67 24.78 48.21
CA GLN A 120 13.41 23.58 48.62
C GLN A 120 12.72 22.29 48.20
N PHE A 121 12.92 21.89 46.96
CA PHE A 121 12.40 20.62 46.44
C PHE A 121 13.43 19.48 46.60
N ARG A 122 12.94 18.25 46.80
CA ARG A 122 13.75 17.02 46.72
C ARG A 122 13.82 16.60 45.23
N ILE A 123 14.86 17.05 44.46
CA ILE A 123 14.98 16.83 43.05
C ILE A 123 14.80 15.35 42.67
N TRP A 124 15.41 14.41 43.41
CA TRP A 124 15.30 12.99 43.13
C TRP A 124 13.87 12.46 43.18
N LYS A 125 13.08 12.92 44.15
CA LYS A 125 11.66 12.55 44.22
C LYS A 125 10.87 13.11 43.03
N TRP A 126 11.11 14.36 42.70
CA TRP A 126 10.46 14.99 41.51
C TRP A 126 10.90 14.35 40.19
N PHE A 127 12.17 14.01 40.04
CA PHE A 127 12.67 13.30 38.86
C PHE A 127 11.95 11.97 38.68
N MET A 128 11.93 11.12 39.73
CA MET A 128 11.25 9.82 39.66
C MET A 128 9.74 9.96 39.40
N SER A 129 9.09 10.93 40.04
CA SER A 129 7.64 11.14 39.85
C SER A 129 7.31 11.61 38.42
N CYS A 130 8.05 12.60 37.91
CA CYS A 130 7.84 13.09 36.53
C CYS A 130 8.17 12.02 35.49
N SER A 131 9.23 11.22 35.68
CA SER A 131 9.61 10.14 34.77
C SER A 131 8.57 9.02 34.73
N ILE A 132 8.07 8.60 35.90
CA ILE A 132 7.01 7.58 35.98
C ILE A 132 5.73 8.09 35.32
N LEU A 133 5.32 9.33 35.62
CA LEU A 133 4.13 9.93 35.01
C LEU A 133 4.27 10.11 33.49
N LEU A 134 5.44 10.52 33.02
CA LEU A 134 5.74 10.67 31.59
C LEU A 134 5.49 9.34 30.83
N ILE A 135 6.10 8.26 31.31
CA ILE A 135 5.98 6.94 30.69
C ILE A 135 4.55 6.40 30.83
N TRP A 136 4.00 6.49 32.06
CA TRP A 136 2.66 5.95 32.34
C TRP A 136 1.56 6.65 31.53
N PHE A 137 1.57 8.01 31.47
CA PHE A 137 0.62 8.77 30.68
C PHE A 137 0.79 8.55 29.18
N SER A 138 2.04 8.46 28.69
CA SER A 138 2.32 8.15 27.29
C SER A 138 1.67 6.82 26.86
N ILE A 139 1.88 5.75 27.66
CA ILE A 139 1.32 4.42 27.37
C ILE A 139 -0.21 4.43 27.52
N THR A 140 -0.73 5.10 28.57
CA THR A 140 -2.19 5.16 28.82
C THR A 140 -2.92 5.90 27.69
N LEU A 141 -2.40 7.05 27.24
CA LEU A 141 -2.97 7.79 26.14
C LEU A 141 -2.83 7.02 24.81
N GLY A 142 -1.70 6.33 24.58
CA GLY A 142 -1.53 5.45 23.45
C GLY A 142 -2.54 4.31 23.43
N PHE A 143 -2.87 3.74 24.58
CA PHE A 143 -3.86 2.68 24.74
C PHE A 143 -5.31 3.16 24.57
N ILE A 144 -5.69 4.30 25.16
CA ILE A 144 -7.08 4.80 25.13
C ILE A 144 -7.43 5.33 23.74
N PHE A 145 -6.50 6.00 23.08
CA PHE A 145 -6.72 6.65 21.81
C PHE A 145 -6.24 5.84 20.60
N ASP A 146 -5.95 4.55 20.79
CA ASP A 146 -5.62 3.65 19.70
C ASP A 146 -6.79 3.54 18.70
N GLY A 147 -6.53 3.87 17.44
CA GLY A 147 -7.54 3.86 16.37
C GLY A 147 -8.50 5.05 16.31
N THR A 148 -8.57 5.92 17.33
CA THR A 148 -9.51 7.06 17.35
C THR A 148 -8.99 8.27 16.56
N PHE A 149 -7.67 8.43 16.43
CA PHE A 149 -7.00 9.58 15.79
C PHE A 149 -6.23 9.23 14.52
N GLY A 150 -6.63 8.19 13.80
CA GLY A 150 -5.96 7.75 12.55
C GLY A 150 -5.77 8.84 11.49
N ASN A 151 -6.54 9.94 11.57
CA ASN A 151 -6.47 11.09 10.67
C ASN A 151 -6.03 12.39 11.38
N SER A 152 -5.55 12.32 12.64
CA SER A 152 -5.10 13.49 13.37
C SER A 152 -3.59 13.68 13.23
N PHE A 153 -3.15 14.94 13.08
CA PHE A 153 -1.72 15.30 13.07
C PHE A 153 -1.05 15.19 14.46
N ILE A 154 -1.83 14.94 15.53
CA ILE A 154 -1.32 14.79 16.90
C ILE A 154 -1.55 13.36 17.36
N TYR A 155 -0.49 12.74 17.86
CA TYR A 155 -0.55 11.45 18.55
C TYR A 155 -0.57 11.69 20.06
N PRO A 156 -1.74 11.52 20.75
CA PRO A 156 -1.85 11.88 22.18
C PRO A 156 -0.87 11.14 23.10
N GLY A 157 -0.57 9.89 22.82
CA GLY A 157 0.45 9.10 23.52
C GLY A 157 1.86 9.22 22.96
N GLY A 158 2.02 9.88 21.80
CA GLY A 158 3.25 9.85 20.99
C GLY A 158 3.54 8.46 20.42
N LEU A 159 4.54 8.38 19.55
CA LEU A 159 4.96 7.11 18.94
C LEU A 159 5.45 6.09 20.00
N HIS A 160 6.08 6.57 21.09
CA HIS A 160 6.47 5.73 22.23
C HIS A 160 5.25 5.08 22.91
N GLY A 161 4.22 5.86 23.23
CA GLY A 161 3.01 5.35 23.89
C GLY A 161 2.29 4.34 23.02
N TYR A 162 2.15 4.61 21.73
CA TYR A 162 1.53 3.73 20.74
C TYR A 162 2.30 2.40 20.60
N ASN A 163 3.61 2.44 20.37
CA ASN A 163 4.41 1.24 20.16
C ASN A 163 4.48 0.37 21.42
N VAL A 164 4.62 0.98 22.60
CA VAL A 164 4.70 0.24 23.87
C VAL A 164 3.33 -0.33 24.24
N SER A 165 2.22 0.40 24.04
CA SER A 165 0.89 -0.14 24.30
C SER A 165 0.58 -1.32 23.41
N ASN A 166 0.86 -1.26 22.11
CA ASN A 166 0.66 -2.36 21.17
C ASN A 166 1.55 -3.58 21.49
N TRP A 167 2.80 -3.33 21.87
CA TRP A 167 3.67 -4.41 22.31
C TRP A 167 3.12 -5.08 23.60
N LEU A 168 2.66 -4.29 24.58
CA LEU A 168 2.07 -4.84 25.79
C LEU A 168 0.75 -5.58 25.52
N ILE A 169 -0.10 -5.06 24.61
CA ILE A 169 -1.32 -5.75 24.17
C ILE A 169 -1.00 -7.10 23.57
N SER A 170 0.06 -7.19 22.76
CA SER A 170 0.48 -8.47 22.18
C SER A 170 0.98 -9.49 23.21
N GLN A 171 1.44 -9.04 24.40
CA GLN A 171 1.93 -9.91 25.48
C GLN A 171 0.85 -10.32 26.47
N VAL A 172 -0.02 -9.37 26.86
CA VAL A 172 -0.98 -9.58 27.97
C VAL A 172 -2.44 -9.39 27.56
N GLY A 173 -2.70 -9.01 26.31
CA GLY A 173 -4.03 -8.70 25.81
C GLY A 173 -4.57 -7.35 26.27
N ILE A 174 -5.67 -6.89 25.66
CA ILE A 174 -6.32 -5.61 25.98
C ILE A 174 -6.74 -5.53 27.47
N PRO A 175 -7.43 -6.56 28.03
CA PRO A 175 -7.82 -6.52 29.46
C PRO A 175 -6.60 -6.55 30.40
N GLY A 176 -5.55 -7.29 30.02
CA GLY A 176 -4.32 -7.39 30.79
C GLY A 176 -3.58 -6.06 30.87
N LEU A 177 -3.48 -5.31 29.78
CA LEU A 177 -2.87 -3.98 29.77
C LEU A 177 -3.68 -2.99 30.62
N GLY A 178 -5.03 -2.99 30.51
CA GLY A 178 -5.88 -2.16 31.33
C GLY A 178 -5.68 -2.42 32.83
N LEU A 179 -5.60 -3.71 33.24
CA LEU A 179 -5.33 -4.08 34.63
C LEU A 179 -3.93 -3.66 35.09
N LEU A 180 -2.91 -3.81 34.24
CA LEU A 180 -1.52 -3.42 34.51
C LEU A 180 -1.41 -1.90 34.72
N LEU A 181 -2.06 -1.10 33.87
CA LEU A 181 -2.10 0.35 33.99
C LEU A 181 -2.83 0.77 35.27
N PHE A 182 -3.93 0.10 35.64
CA PHE A 182 -4.65 0.35 36.86
C PHE A 182 -3.81 0.03 38.11
N ILE A 183 -3.15 -1.12 38.16
CA ILE A 183 -2.28 -1.54 39.26
C ILE A 183 -1.09 -0.58 39.43
N THR A 184 -0.44 -0.18 38.33
CA THR A 184 0.70 0.75 38.36
C THR A 184 0.29 2.14 38.82
N ALA A 185 -0.89 2.63 38.41
CA ALA A 185 -1.46 3.87 38.93
C ALA A 185 -1.70 3.79 40.47
N LEU A 186 -2.28 2.71 40.93
CA LEU A 186 -2.57 2.48 42.33
C LEU A 186 -1.27 2.43 43.14
N LEU A 187 -0.25 1.74 42.69
CA LEU A 187 1.08 1.72 43.30
C LEU A 187 1.71 3.12 43.36
N PHE A 188 1.55 3.90 42.29
CA PHE A 188 2.06 5.26 42.22
C PHE A 188 1.34 6.19 43.23
N PHE A 189 0.02 6.07 43.36
CA PHE A 189 -0.74 6.81 44.38
C PHE A 189 -0.33 6.43 45.81
N VAL A 190 -0.07 5.14 46.08
CA VAL A 190 0.46 4.69 47.38
C VAL A 190 1.84 5.29 47.66
N TYR A 191 2.69 5.39 46.61
CA TYR A 191 4.02 6.02 46.72
C TYR A 191 3.92 7.53 47.03
N LEU A 192 2.92 8.23 46.48
CA LEU A 192 2.70 9.66 46.71
C LEU A 192 2.16 9.97 48.08
N SER A 193 1.19 9.18 48.59
CA SER A 193 0.50 9.46 49.86
C SER A 193 0.15 8.18 50.63
N ASN A 194 0.51 8.15 51.90
CA ASN A 194 0.14 7.07 52.81
C ASN A 194 -1.38 7.00 53.12
N GLU A 195 -2.12 8.08 52.84
CA GLU A 195 -3.58 8.11 53.01
C GLU A 195 -4.29 7.21 51.98
N THR A 196 -3.68 7.01 50.81
CA THR A 196 -4.18 6.10 49.76
C THR A 196 -4.39 4.69 50.30
N ILE A 197 -3.51 4.21 51.18
CA ILE A 197 -3.64 2.89 51.85
C ILE A 197 -4.92 2.81 52.67
N GLN A 198 -5.29 3.89 53.39
CA GLN A 198 -6.49 3.92 54.19
C GLN A 198 -7.76 3.92 53.36
N ILE A 199 -7.75 4.61 52.18
CA ILE A 199 -8.86 4.64 51.23
C ILE A 199 -9.06 3.25 50.61
N ILE A 200 -7.97 2.59 50.21
CA ILE A 200 -8.02 1.22 49.65
C ILE A 200 -8.56 0.24 50.70
N ARG A 201 -8.11 0.32 51.98
CA ARG A 201 -8.64 -0.52 53.07
C ARG A 201 -10.13 -0.29 53.33
N LYS A 202 -10.61 0.95 53.22
CA LYS A 202 -12.04 1.28 53.31
C LYS A 202 -12.86 0.72 52.13
N ALA A 203 -12.31 0.75 50.95
CA ALA A 203 -12.95 0.20 49.73
C ALA A 203 -13.01 -1.34 49.74
N LEU A 204 -11.98 -2.02 50.29
CA LEU A 204 -11.91 -3.46 50.40
C LEU A 204 -12.77 -4.05 51.54
N HIS A 205 -13.23 -3.22 52.48
CA HIS A 205 -14.15 -3.62 53.55
C HIS A 205 -15.48 -2.83 53.47
N PRO A 206 -16.32 -3.06 52.47
CA PRO A 206 -17.65 -2.51 52.46
C PRO A 206 -18.50 -3.29 53.46
N ASN A 207 -19.03 -2.60 54.53
CA ASN A 207 -19.98 -3.15 55.49
C ASN A 207 -21.30 -3.44 54.79
N PHE A 208 -21.42 -4.57 54.13
CA PHE A 208 -22.67 -5.09 53.60
C PHE A 208 -23.50 -5.68 54.74
N LYS A 209 -24.47 -4.93 55.27
CA LYS A 209 -25.56 -5.48 56.08
C LYS A 209 -26.42 -6.35 55.15
N ARG A 210 -26.28 -7.68 55.24
CA ARG A 210 -27.06 -8.69 54.60
C ARG A 210 -28.50 -8.66 55.06
N LYS A 211 -29.47 -8.28 54.23
CA LYS A 211 -30.90 -8.63 54.42
C LYS A 211 -31.10 -10.01 53.80
N LYS A 212 -31.46 -10.98 54.67
CA LYS A 212 -31.95 -12.33 54.32
C LYS A 212 -33.41 -12.26 53.84
N LYS A 213 -33.72 -12.95 52.77
CA LYS A 213 -34.98 -13.66 52.40
C LYS A 213 -34.64 -14.41 51.11
N GLY A 214 -34.78 -15.73 50.99
CA GLY A 214 -35.78 -16.72 51.40
C GLY A 214 -36.14 -17.46 50.18
N GLU A 215 -35.67 -18.70 50.04
CA GLU A 215 -36.28 -19.96 49.60
C GLU A 215 -37.14 -20.01 48.36
N GLN A 216 -36.86 -21.00 47.51
CA GLN A 216 -37.48 -22.31 47.05
C GLN A 216 -37.21 -22.49 45.57
N ALA A 217 -36.58 -23.54 45.11
CA ALA A 217 -36.82 -24.96 45.06
C ALA A 217 -37.50 -25.46 43.77
N SER A 218 -36.96 -26.52 43.29
CA SER A 218 -37.45 -27.69 42.53
C SER A 218 -37.48 -27.51 41.00
N SER A 219 -36.96 -28.42 40.29
CA SER A 219 -36.93 -29.87 40.10
C SER A 219 -37.23 -30.23 38.61
N ALA A 220 -36.35 -31.06 38.07
CA ALA A 220 -36.65 -32.30 37.33
C ALA A 220 -37.35 -32.16 35.96
N THR A 221 -37.14 -32.91 34.94
CA THR A 221 -36.75 -34.31 34.70
C THR A 221 -36.65 -34.57 33.20
N GLU A 222 -35.68 -35.38 32.78
CA GLU A 222 -35.72 -36.48 31.78
C GLU A 222 -36.38 -36.22 30.38
N GLU A 223 -35.94 -36.78 29.27
CA GLU A 223 -35.44 -38.08 28.89
C GLU A 223 -34.87 -38.12 27.45
N SER A 224 -34.02 -39.05 27.17
CA SER A 224 -33.41 -39.45 25.90
C SER A 224 -34.36 -40.38 25.09
N PRO A 225 -33.89 -41.16 24.09
CA PRO A 225 -33.19 -40.98 22.84
C PRO A 225 -33.87 -41.68 21.65
N VAL A 226 -33.41 -41.52 20.39
CA VAL A 226 -33.57 -42.56 19.35
C VAL A 226 -32.63 -42.35 18.13
N LYS A 227 -31.68 -43.22 17.99
CA LYS A 227 -31.24 -44.13 16.88
C LYS A 227 -31.06 -43.62 15.45
N GLU A 228 -29.84 -43.95 15.03
CA GLU A 228 -29.24 -44.10 13.70
C GLU A 228 -30.04 -44.92 12.68
N THR A 229 -29.79 -44.63 11.41
CA THR A 229 -29.37 -45.67 10.43
C THR A 229 -28.87 -45.04 9.10
N PRO A 230 -28.01 -45.71 8.35
CA PRO A 230 -27.14 -45.14 7.34
C PRO A 230 -27.68 -45.35 5.91
N ARG A 231 -27.24 -44.48 4.98
CA ARG A 231 -27.47 -44.69 3.54
C ARG A 231 -26.24 -44.50 2.68
N LYS A 232 -26.07 -45.51 1.90
CA LYS A 232 -25.06 -45.90 0.92
C LYS A 232 -24.56 -44.82 -0.04
N GLU A 233 -23.28 -45.03 -0.34
CA GLU A 233 -22.51 -44.44 -1.44
C GLU A 233 -23.06 -44.81 -2.82
N GLU A 234 -23.09 -43.83 -3.72
CA GLU A 234 -23.08 -44.08 -5.16
C GLU A 234 -21.89 -43.38 -5.80
N ASN A 235 -21.08 -44.22 -6.43
CA ASN A 235 -19.89 -43.90 -7.21
C ASN A 235 -20.22 -42.98 -8.42
N LYS A 236 -19.59 -41.82 -8.48
CA LYS A 236 -19.32 -41.13 -9.76
C LYS A 236 -17.83 -41.03 -9.96
N LYS A 237 -17.36 -41.66 -11.02
CA LYS A 237 -15.98 -41.56 -11.51
C LYS A 237 -15.78 -40.18 -12.06
N GLU A 238 -15.01 -39.34 -11.35
CA GLU A 238 -14.41 -38.14 -11.91
C GLU A 238 -13.00 -38.45 -12.41
N PHE A 239 -12.74 -38.00 -13.65
CA PHE A 239 -11.41 -38.00 -14.23
C PHE A 239 -10.56 -36.96 -13.45
N SER A 240 -9.63 -37.43 -12.65
CA SER A 240 -8.68 -36.60 -11.94
C SER A 240 -7.49 -36.25 -12.82
N ASN A 241 -7.23 -34.96 -12.96
CA ASN A 241 -5.92 -34.44 -13.31
C ASN A 241 -4.87 -35.01 -12.33
N PRO A 242 -3.66 -35.33 -12.79
CA PRO A 242 -2.62 -35.81 -11.89
C PRO A 242 -2.25 -34.71 -10.89
N GLY A 243 -2.61 -34.92 -9.65
CA GLY A 243 -2.21 -34.09 -8.51
C GLY A 243 -0.70 -34.15 -8.28
N PRO A 244 -0.18 -33.33 -7.35
CA PRO A 244 1.25 -33.32 -7.05
C PRO A 244 1.72 -34.71 -6.63
N ALA A 245 2.87 -35.12 -7.18
CA ALA A 245 3.50 -36.36 -6.75
C ALA A 245 4.02 -36.19 -5.32
N ILE A 246 3.30 -36.80 -4.37
CA ILE A 246 3.68 -36.82 -2.96
C ILE A 246 4.36 -38.19 -2.69
N VAL A 247 5.55 -38.12 -2.12
CA VAL A 247 6.29 -39.32 -1.68
C VAL A 247 6.27 -39.35 -0.17
N ASP A 248 5.60 -40.39 0.40
CA ASP A 248 5.61 -40.63 1.83
C ASP A 248 6.79 -41.53 2.17
N PHE A 249 7.59 -41.13 3.14
CA PHE A 249 8.70 -41.94 3.68
C PHE A 249 8.31 -42.44 5.06
N GLU A 250 8.20 -43.74 5.23
CA GLU A 250 8.12 -44.37 6.55
C GLU A 250 9.51 -44.43 7.17
N LEU A 251 9.64 -43.95 8.39
CA LEU A 251 10.84 -44.09 9.21
C LEU A 251 10.79 -45.44 9.94
N GLU A 252 11.78 -46.30 9.75
CA GLU A 252 11.96 -47.49 10.59
C GLU A 252 12.15 -47.05 12.06
N GLN A 253 11.28 -47.53 12.92
CA GLN A 253 11.39 -47.24 14.36
C GLN A 253 12.49 -48.13 14.96
N PRO A 254 13.37 -47.62 15.83
CA PRO A 254 14.23 -48.47 16.63
C PRO A 254 13.41 -49.27 17.62
N GLU A 255 13.75 -50.57 17.78
CA GLU A 255 13.12 -51.52 18.71
C GLU A 255 13.03 -50.94 20.13
N LYS A 256 11.83 -50.93 20.69
CA LYS A 256 11.55 -50.50 22.06
C LYS A 256 11.96 -51.63 23.04
N ILE A 257 12.89 -51.30 23.94
CA ILE A 257 13.11 -52.03 25.20
C ILE A 257 11.89 -51.74 26.08
N LYS A 258 11.23 -52.82 26.52
CA LYS A 258 10.09 -52.72 27.43
C LYS A 258 10.57 -52.33 28.82
N GLU A 259 10.10 -51.27 29.37
CA GLU A 259 9.97 -51.03 30.82
C GLU A 259 8.49 -50.86 31.15
N GLU A 260 8.04 -51.72 32.05
CA GLU A 260 6.72 -51.71 32.68
C GLU A 260 6.66 -50.52 33.67
N VAL A 261 5.68 -49.66 33.56
CA VAL A 261 5.27 -48.74 34.63
C VAL A 261 3.75 -48.56 34.60
N GLU A 262 3.21 -48.68 35.81
CA GLU A 262 1.85 -48.74 36.27
C GLU A 262 0.88 -47.64 35.79
N ASP A 263 -0.40 -48.05 35.80
CA ASP A 263 -1.64 -47.32 35.59
C ASP A 263 -1.74 -45.96 36.32
N GLN A 264 -2.09 -44.90 35.61
CA GLN A 264 -2.84 -43.77 36.16
C GLN A 264 -3.85 -43.22 35.12
N VAL A 265 -5.04 -42.95 35.65
CA VAL A 265 -6.36 -42.64 35.07
C VAL A 265 -6.38 -41.38 34.22
N PRO A 266 -7.12 -41.28 33.12
CA PRO A 266 -7.21 -40.07 32.30
C PRO A 266 -8.32 -39.13 32.77
N PHE A 267 -8.02 -37.83 32.81
CA PHE A 267 -9.02 -36.77 32.91
C PHE A 267 -9.57 -36.38 31.52
N PRO A 268 -10.89 -36.15 31.41
CA PRO A 268 -11.50 -35.78 30.14
C PRO A 268 -11.39 -34.27 29.86
N PHE A 269 -10.94 -33.90 28.67
CA PHE A 269 -11.10 -32.53 28.15
C PHE A 269 -12.41 -32.46 27.35
N GLU A 270 -13.32 -31.60 27.79
CA GLU A 270 -14.51 -31.20 27.07
C GLU A 270 -14.18 -30.26 25.93
N ASN A 271 -14.68 -30.60 24.74
CA ASN A 271 -14.68 -29.78 23.55
C ASN A 271 -15.84 -28.77 23.65
N ASN A 272 -15.56 -27.50 23.95
CA ASN A 272 -16.53 -26.42 23.76
C ASN A 272 -16.31 -25.75 22.39
N GLN A 273 -17.15 -26.11 21.44
CA GLN A 273 -17.36 -25.33 20.21
C GLN A 273 -18.13 -24.05 20.58
N VAL A 274 -17.49 -22.90 20.38
CA VAL A 274 -18.16 -21.59 20.48
C VAL A 274 -18.73 -21.24 19.11
N ALA A 275 -20.07 -21.26 18.99
CA ALA A 275 -20.78 -20.71 17.87
C ALA A 275 -20.67 -19.17 17.85
N GLY A 276 -20.48 -18.58 16.66
CA GLY A 276 -20.44 -17.14 16.46
C GLY A 276 -21.83 -16.52 16.63
N PRO A 277 -21.92 -15.23 16.98
CA PRO A 277 -23.20 -14.59 17.23
C PRO A 277 -23.95 -14.26 15.93
N GLU A 278 -25.20 -14.64 15.88
CA GLU A 278 -26.22 -14.17 14.93
C GLU A 278 -26.51 -12.68 15.17
N ILE A 279 -26.63 -11.92 14.09
CA ILE A 279 -27.02 -10.51 14.13
C ILE A 279 -28.55 -10.45 14.26
N GLU A 280 -29.05 -10.12 15.45
CA GLU A 280 -30.43 -9.76 15.67
C GLU A 280 -30.73 -8.38 15.09
N GLN A 281 -31.83 -8.28 14.35
CA GLN A 281 -32.42 -7.04 13.86
C GLN A 281 -33.16 -6.37 15.01
N GLU A 282 -32.84 -5.11 15.30
CA GLU A 282 -33.58 -4.28 16.27
C GLU A 282 -34.94 -3.86 15.68
N PRO A 283 -35.99 -3.85 16.49
CA PRO A 283 -37.31 -3.34 16.09
C PRO A 283 -37.40 -1.81 16.19
N ALA A 284 -38.08 -1.24 15.21
CA ALA A 284 -38.38 0.18 15.11
C ALA A 284 -39.17 0.69 16.32
N TYR A 285 -38.68 1.73 16.98
CA TYR A 285 -39.45 2.48 17.98
C TYR A 285 -40.27 3.59 17.30
N MET A 286 -41.59 3.55 17.54
CA MET A 286 -42.49 4.67 17.31
C MET A 286 -42.25 5.71 18.42
N THR A 287 -41.95 6.94 18.07
CA THR A 287 -42.00 8.07 19.01
C THR A 287 -43.24 8.89 18.80
N GLU A 288 -43.96 9.09 19.88
CA GLU A 288 -45.14 9.98 20.02
C GLU A 288 -44.68 11.45 19.84
N GLU A 289 -45.55 12.21 19.16
CA GLU A 289 -45.41 13.64 18.96
C GLU A 289 -45.81 14.39 20.25
N GLU A 290 -44.89 15.21 20.81
CA GLU A 290 -45.25 16.31 21.69
C GLU A 290 -45.05 17.63 20.97
N GLU A 291 -46.15 18.38 20.86
CA GLU A 291 -46.20 19.76 20.37
C GLU A 291 -45.45 20.71 21.33
N VAL A 292 -44.50 21.48 20.79
CA VAL A 292 -43.98 22.69 21.49
C VAL A 292 -43.92 23.85 20.49
N GLU A 293 -44.46 24.96 21.00
CA GLU A 293 -44.76 26.21 20.33
C GLU A 293 -43.57 26.95 19.65
N ASP A 294 -43.97 27.71 18.64
CA ASP A 294 -43.29 28.77 17.90
C ASP A 294 -42.15 29.52 18.59
N THR A 295 -40.98 29.53 17.91
CA THR A 295 -40.07 30.71 17.90
C THR A 295 -39.51 30.89 16.50
N ASP A 296 -39.64 32.12 15.98
CA ASP A 296 -39.17 32.63 14.68
C ASP A 296 -37.67 32.32 14.44
N GLU A 297 -37.37 31.33 13.60
CA GLU A 297 -36.08 31.19 12.92
C GLU A 297 -36.25 31.35 11.40
N PRO A 298 -35.27 31.96 10.69
CA PRO A 298 -35.40 32.21 9.28
C PRO A 298 -35.47 30.93 8.46
N ASP A 299 -36.46 30.87 7.60
CA ASP A 299 -36.79 29.82 6.66
C ASP A 299 -35.57 29.42 5.81
N PHE A 300 -34.91 28.29 6.17
CA PHE A 300 -33.87 27.67 5.40
C PHE A 300 -34.50 26.59 4.51
N SER A 301 -34.96 27.01 3.35
CA SER A 301 -35.41 26.09 2.33
C SER A 301 -34.20 25.42 1.66
N ILE A 302 -33.91 24.15 2.00
CA ILE A 302 -33.10 23.27 1.18
C ILE A 302 -33.96 22.96 -0.06
N SER A 303 -33.68 23.60 -1.18
CA SER A 303 -34.11 23.08 -2.47
C SER A 303 -33.40 21.73 -2.68
N GLU A 304 -34.09 20.63 -2.42
CA GLU A 304 -33.71 19.35 -3.01
C GLU A 304 -33.75 19.57 -4.53
N GLU A 305 -32.56 19.77 -5.15
CA GLU A 305 -32.40 19.47 -6.56
C GLU A 305 -32.79 18.00 -6.67
N THR A 306 -34.03 17.75 -7.06
CA THR A 306 -34.48 16.42 -7.51
C THR A 306 -33.47 16.04 -8.57
N ASN A 307 -32.60 15.07 -8.23
CA ASN A 307 -31.80 14.37 -9.21
C ASN A 307 -32.81 13.88 -10.24
N GLU A 308 -32.78 14.48 -11.44
CA GLU A 308 -33.48 13.93 -12.59
C GLU A 308 -32.98 12.48 -12.69
N GLU A 309 -33.78 11.53 -12.22
CA GLU A 309 -33.53 10.12 -12.46
C GLU A 309 -33.31 10.02 -13.95
N ASP A 310 -32.17 9.49 -14.37
CA ASP A 310 -31.88 9.26 -15.77
C ASP A 310 -33.06 8.43 -16.33
N GLU A 311 -34.01 9.10 -17.02
CA GLU A 311 -35.10 8.41 -17.64
C GLU A 311 -34.53 7.34 -18.55
N ALA A 312 -34.84 6.08 -18.25
CA ALA A 312 -34.42 4.95 -19.06
C ALA A 312 -34.76 5.26 -20.52
N TYR A 313 -33.83 5.03 -21.41
CA TYR A 313 -33.98 5.24 -22.86
C TYR A 313 -35.30 4.62 -23.35
N LYS A 314 -36.24 5.48 -23.77
CA LYS A 314 -37.57 5.08 -24.28
C LYS A 314 -37.61 4.91 -25.82
N GLY A 315 -36.41 4.76 -26.46
CA GLY A 315 -36.31 4.52 -27.90
C GLY A 315 -36.73 3.09 -28.33
N PRO A 316 -36.66 2.76 -29.62
CA PRO A 316 -36.96 1.43 -30.09
C PRO A 316 -36.07 0.41 -29.40
N VAL A 317 -36.66 -0.77 -29.05
CA VAL A 317 -35.92 -1.85 -28.38
C VAL A 317 -34.79 -2.32 -29.30
N LEU A 318 -33.61 -1.75 -29.09
CA LEU A 318 -32.38 -2.13 -29.78
C LEU A 318 -31.83 -3.40 -29.15
N PRO A 319 -31.14 -4.27 -29.91
CA PRO A 319 -30.43 -5.40 -29.33
C PRO A 319 -29.40 -4.93 -28.32
N PRO A 320 -29.01 -5.78 -27.35
CA PRO A 320 -27.97 -5.44 -26.38
C PRO A 320 -26.73 -4.88 -27.10
N TYR A 321 -26.11 -3.86 -26.50
CA TYR A 321 -24.87 -3.27 -27.02
C TYR A 321 -23.73 -4.30 -26.96
N ASN A 322 -23.09 -4.54 -28.09
CA ASN A 322 -21.89 -5.39 -28.12
C ASN A 322 -20.64 -4.51 -28.25
N PRO A 323 -19.82 -4.38 -27.21
CA PRO A 323 -18.62 -3.54 -27.25
C PRO A 323 -17.55 -4.02 -28.23
N ARG A 324 -17.66 -5.27 -28.73
CA ARG A 324 -16.71 -5.88 -29.69
C ARG A 324 -17.06 -5.62 -31.14
N LEU A 325 -18.17 -4.94 -31.44
CA LEU A 325 -18.60 -4.70 -32.84
C LEU A 325 -17.59 -3.92 -33.66
N ASP A 326 -16.88 -2.95 -33.06
CA ASP A 326 -15.87 -2.17 -33.78
C ASP A 326 -14.70 -3.02 -34.29
N LEU A 327 -14.42 -4.13 -33.60
CA LEU A 327 -13.37 -5.10 -33.95
C LEU A 327 -13.94 -6.53 -33.94
N GLU A 328 -15.07 -6.75 -34.61
CA GLU A 328 -15.77 -8.04 -34.59
C GLU A 328 -14.89 -9.19 -35.12
N ASN A 329 -14.01 -8.90 -36.07
CA ASN A 329 -13.11 -9.88 -36.66
C ASN A 329 -11.83 -10.12 -35.87
N TYR A 330 -11.65 -9.48 -34.71
CA TYR A 330 -10.46 -9.69 -33.88
C TYR A 330 -10.39 -11.13 -33.37
N LYS A 331 -9.24 -11.76 -33.62
CA LYS A 331 -8.93 -13.12 -33.17
C LYS A 331 -7.90 -13.07 -32.03
N PHE A 332 -8.21 -13.73 -30.93
CA PHE A 332 -7.23 -13.87 -29.84
C PHE A 332 -5.96 -14.59 -30.32
N PRO A 333 -4.79 -14.28 -29.74
CA PRO A 333 -3.57 -14.99 -30.04
C PRO A 333 -3.72 -16.50 -29.81
N SER A 334 -3.25 -17.33 -30.77
CA SER A 334 -3.25 -18.78 -30.57
C SER A 334 -2.09 -19.23 -29.70
N LEU A 335 -2.25 -20.38 -29.03
CA LEU A 335 -1.20 -20.95 -28.19
C LEU A 335 0.03 -21.41 -28.99
N ASP A 336 -0.09 -21.50 -30.31
CA ASP A 336 1.03 -21.89 -31.20
C ASP A 336 2.08 -20.79 -31.35
N LEU A 337 1.76 -19.56 -30.97
CA LEU A 337 2.73 -18.45 -30.90
C LEU A 337 3.74 -18.59 -29.79
N LEU A 338 3.41 -19.43 -28.79
CA LEU A 338 4.25 -19.72 -27.64
C LEU A 338 5.06 -21.00 -27.87
N ASN A 339 6.30 -20.98 -27.45
CA ASN A 339 7.22 -22.10 -27.57
C ASN A 339 6.81 -23.28 -26.69
N GLU A 340 7.08 -24.48 -27.17
CA GLU A 340 7.02 -25.70 -26.38
C GLU A 340 8.39 -25.96 -25.75
N TYR A 341 8.40 -26.10 -24.44
CA TYR A 341 9.57 -26.57 -23.72
C TYR A 341 9.30 -28.02 -23.37
N GLU A 342 10.29 -28.86 -23.44
CA GLU A 342 10.18 -30.28 -23.11
C GLU A 342 9.69 -30.41 -21.66
N ASP A 343 8.47 -30.90 -21.52
CA ASP A 343 7.88 -31.23 -20.23
C ASP A 343 7.94 -32.76 -20.10
N ASP A 344 9.10 -33.28 -19.68
CA ASP A 344 9.34 -34.73 -19.51
C ASP A 344 8.45 -35.36 -18.43
N GLY A 345 7.35 -34.72 -18.07
CA GLY A 345 6.45 -35.16 -17.00
C GLY A 345 7.11 -35.11 -15.61
N PRO A 346 6.48 -35.64 -14.59
CA PRO A 346 7.05 -35.68 -13.25
C PRO A 346 8.09 -36.81 -13.15
N ASN A 347 9.24 -36.66 -13.81
CA ASN A 347 10.36 -37.54 -13.59
C ASN A 347 10.98 -37.19 -12.22
N ILE A 348 10.48 -37.86 -11.15
CA ILE A 348 10.99 -37.63 -9.80
C ILE A 348 12.28 -38.43 -9.69
N ASP A 349 13.38 -37.74 -9.50
CA ASP A 349 14.64 -38.36 -9.15
C ASP A 349 14.57 -38.87 -7.70
N MET A 350 14.18 -40.12 -7.54
CA MET A 350 14.03 -40.75 -6.24
C MET A 350 15.37 -40.88 -5.49
N GLU A 351 16.49 -40.94 -6.20
CA GLU A 351 17.82 -41.01 -5.59
C GLU A 351 18.17 -39.63 -4.97
N GLU A 352 17.92 -38.54 -5.68
CA GLU A 352 18.09 -37.19 -5.14
C GLU A 352 17.21 -37.00 -3.91
N GLN A 353 15.91 -37.34 -3.99
CA GLN A 353 14.97 -37.16 -2.89
C GLN A 353 15.35 -37.93 -1.65
N ASN A 354 15.77 -39.20 -1.79
CA ASN A 354 16.24 -40.04 -0.67
C ASN A 354 17.54 -39.49 -0.08
N ALA A 355 18.51 -39.11 -0.91
CA ALA A 355 19.75 -38.50 -0.46
C ALA A 355 19.53 -37.20 0.34
N ASN A 356 18.65 -36.35 -0.12
CA ASN A 356 18.31 -35.09 0.55
C ASN A 356 17.56 -35.33 1.87
N LYS A 357 16.60 -36.27 1.89
CA LYS A 357 15.91 -36.72 3.10
C LYS A 357 16.93 -37.19 4.16
N ASP A 358 17.85 -38.10 3.79
CA ASP A 358 18.81 -38.65 4.71
C ASP A 358 19.79 -37.61 5.26
N ARG A 359 20.19 -36.67 4.44
CA ARG A 359 21.03 -35.51 4.86
C ARG A 359 20.29 -34.65 5.86
N ILE A 360 19.02 -34.27 5.60
CA ILE A 360 18.19 -33.48 6.51
C ILE A 360 18.03 -34.20 7.86
N ILE A 361 17.68 -35.50 7.84
CA ILE A 361 17.52 -36.29 9.05
C ILE A 361 18.84 -36.37 9.85
N LYS A 362 19.97 -36.60 9.15
CA LYS A 362 21.29 -36.66 9.77
C LYS A 362 21.65 -35.36 10.48
N VAL A 363 21.43 -34.21 9.84
CA VAL A 363 21.72 -32.89 10.44
C VAL A 363 20.84 -32.67 11.65
N LEU A 364 19.53 -32.85 11.56
CA LEU A 364 18.61 -32.63 12.67
C LEU A 364 18.95 -33.56 13.87
N ARG A 365 19.25 -34.83 13.62
CA ARG A 365 19.69 -35.77 14.67
C ARG A 365 21.03 -35.39 15.32
N SER A 366 21.99 -34.83 14.56
CA SER A 366 23.29 -34.39 15.12
C SER A 366 23.12 -33.22 16.10
N PHE A 367 22.04 -32.40 15.96
CA PHE A 367 21.69 -31.33 16.89
C PHE A 367 20.65 -31.73 17.95
N GLY A 368 20.41 -33.07 18.09
CA GLY A 368 19.48 -33.62 19.10
C GLY A 368 18.01 -33.28 18.80
N ILE A 369 17.63 -33.25 17.54
CA ILE A 369 16.27 -33.04 17.08
C ILE A 369 15.77 -34.33 16.43
N GLU A 370 14.80 -34.97 17.08
CA GLU A 370 14.13 -36.13 16.54
C GLU A 370 12.92 -35.73 15.71
N ILE A 371 12.66 -36.47 14.64
CA ILE A 371 11.55 -36.29 13.72
C ILE A 371 10.67 -37.57 13.72
N SER A 372 9.35 -37.32 13.73
CA SER A 372 8.36 -38.42 13.69
C SER A 372 8.06 -38.86 12.26
N SER A 373 7.96 -37.90 11.31
CA SER A 373 7.71 -38.19 9.90
C SER A 373 8.29 -37.12 8.99
N ILE A 374 8.57 -37.48 7.74
CA ILE A 374 9.00 -36.56 6.68
C ILE A 374 8.28 -36.94 5.38
N LYS A 375 7.70 -35.93 4.71
CA LYS A 375 7.02 -36.06 3.42
C LYS A 375 7.67 -35.10 2.44
N ALA A 376 7.88 -35.53 1.21
CA ALA A 376 8.42 -34.67 0.16
C ALA A 376 7.36 -34.37 -0.90
N SER A 377 7.19 -33.10 -1.23
CA SER A 377 6.37 -32.63 -2.35
C SER A 377 7.28 -32.00 -3.39
N VAL A 378 7.41 -32.64 -4.54
CA VAL A 378 8.34 -32.20 -5.61
C VAL A 378 7.62 -31.18 -6.49
N GLY A 379 8.11 -29.94 -6.49
CA GLY A 379 7.66 -28.86 -7.36
C GLY A 379 8.56 -28.67 -8.59
N PRO A 380 8.27 -27.67 -9.43
CA PRO A 380 9.04 -27.45 -10.66
C PRO A 380 10.49 -27.02 -10.41
N THR A 381 10.75 -26.23 -9.38
CA THR A 381 12.08 -25.67 -9.07
C THR A 381 12.59 -26.02 -7.68
N ILE A 382 11.68 -26.37 -6.78
CA ILE A 382 12.00 -26.73 -5.40
C ILE A 382 11.21 -27.95 -4.96
N THR A 383 11.76 -28.66 -3.98
CA THR A 383 11.07 -29.72 -3.25
C THR A 383 10.78 -29.24 -1.83
N LEU A 384 9.54 -29.38 -1.38
CA LEU A 384 9.11 -29.11 -0.01
C LEU A 384 9.18 -30.38 0.82
N TYR A 385 10.06 -30.41 1.81
CA TYR A 385 10.09 -31.47 2.83
C TYR A 385 9.27 -31.04 4.02
N GLU A 386 8.09 -31.65 4.21
CA GLU A 386 7.23 -31.43 5.38
C GLU A 386 7.69 -32.39 6.50
N ILE A 387 8.11 -31.77 7.61
CA ILE A 387 8.66 -32.53 8.77
C ILE A 387 7.73 -32.36 9.94
N THR A 388 7.39 -33.49 10.58
CA THR A 388 6.74 -33.48 11.89
C THR A 388 7.81 -33.72 12.96
N PRO A 389 8.14 -32.71 13.79
CA PRO A 389 9.09 -32.89 14.88
C PRO A 389 8.51 -33.82 15.96
N ALA A 390 9.36 -34.50 16.72
CA ALA A 390 8.95 -35.24 17.90
C ALA A 390 8.42 -34.29 19.00
N GLU A 391 7.65 -34.81 19.92
CA GLU A 391 7.11 -34.05 21.04
C GLU A 391 8.21 -33.38 21.87
N GLY A 392 7.99 -32.13 22.30
CA GLY A 392 8.94 -31.35 23.08
C GLY A 392 10.02 -30.62 22.29
N VAL A 393 10.10 -30.79 20.97
CA VAL A 393 11.06 -30.06 20.13
C VAL A 393 10.58 -28.63 19.89
N ARG A 394 11.42 -27.66 20.27
CA ARG A 394 11.12 -26.24 19.99
C ARG A 394 11.37 -25.88 18.52
N ILE A 395 10.37 -25.30 17.86
CA ILE A 395 10.42 -24.86 16.45
C ILE A 395 11.61 -23.93 16.18
N SER A 396 11.95 -23.07 17.14
CA SER A 396 13.09 -22.14 17.00
C SER A 396 14.43 -22.86 16.82
N LYS A 397 14.62 -24.05 17.41
CA LYS A 397 15.85 -24.83 17.21
C LYS A 397 16.02 -25.24 15.74
N ILE A 398 14.93 -25.70 15.10
CA ILE A 398 14.98 -26.12 13.69
C ILE A 398 15.21 -24.93 12.77
N ARG A 399 14.54 -23.80 13.03
CA ARG A 399 14.71 -22.58 12.24
C ARG A 399 16.15 -22.05 12.27
N ASN A 400 16.83 -22.17 13.39
CA ASN A 400 18.21 -21.70 13.54
C ASN A 400 19.24 -22.61 12.85
N LEU A 401 18.85 -23.79 12.38
CA LEU A 401 19.71 -24.74 11.64
C LEU A 401 19.60 -24.56 10.11
N GLU A 402 19.01 -23.47 9.64
CA GLU A 402 18.81 -23.21 8.22
C GLU A 402 20.14 -23.29 7.45
N ASP A 403 21.16 -22.58 7.94
CA ASP A 403 22.48 -22.55 7.31
C ASP A 403 23.20 -23.92 7.37
N ASP A 404 23.06 -24.65 8.49
CA ASP A 404 23.66 -25.98 8.66
C ASP A 404 23.04 -27.01 7.72
N ILE A 405 21.72 -26.96 7.54
CA ILE A 405 20.99 -27.83 6.61
C ILE A 405 21.35 -27.44 5.17
N ALA A 406 21.41 -26.15 4.83
CA ALA A 406 21.80 -25.68 3.51
C ALA A 406 23.21 -26.17 3.14
N LEU A 407 24.16 -26.07 4.09
CA LEU A 407 25.54 -26.55 3.91
C LEU A 407 25.58 -28.06 3.67
N SER A 408 24.84 -28.86 4.46
CA SER A 408 24.80 -30.31 4.33
C SER A 408 24.20 -30.77 3.00
N LEU A 409 23.22 -30.04 2.49
CA LEU A 409 22.57 -30.29 1.20
C LEU A 409 23.40 -29.76 0.02
N SER A 410 24.46 -28.98 0.28
CA SER A 410 25.22 -28.26 -0.74
C SER A 410 24.33 -27.34 -1.59
N ALA A 411 23.25 -26.82 -0.99
CA ALA A 411 22.27 -25.97 -1.66
C ALA A 411 22.67 -24.51 -1.58
N LEU A 412 22.40 -23.74 -2.64
CA LEU A 412 22.68 -22.30 -2.71
C LEU A 412 21.86 -21.48 -1.69
N GLY A 413 20.80 -22.05 -1.15
CA GLY A 413 19.92 -21.51 -0.11
C GLY A 413 18.74 -22.44 0.08
N ILE A 414 18.28 -22.54 1.30
CA ILE A 414 17.03 -23.20 1.65
C ILE A 414 16.12 -22.19 2.33
N ARG A 415 14.86 -22.53 2.51
CA ARG A 415 13.94 -21.69 3.29
C ARG A 415 13.15 -22.57 4.25
N ILE A 416 13.10 -22.20 5.52
CA ILE A 416 12.34 -22.92 6.53
C ILE A 416 11.06 -22.18 6.84
N ILE A 417 9.91 -22.83 6.61
CA ILE A 417 8.57 -22.37 6.97
C ILE A 417 8.17 -23.08 8.26
N ALA A 418 8.15 -22.37 9.36
CA ALA A 418 7.91 -22.99 10.65
C ALA A 418 7.01 -22.14 11.56
N PRO A 419 5.75 -22.56 11.80
CA PRO A 419 5.06 -23.70 11.21
C PRO A 419 4.53 -23.41 9.79
N ILE A 420 4.14 -24.47 9.05
CA ILE A 420 3.35 -24.30 7.81
C ILE A 420 1.95 -23.82 8.20
N PRO A 421 1.43 -22.71 7.59
CA PRO A 421 0.09 -22.23 7.89
C PRO A 421 -0.98 -23.32 7.71
N GLY A 422 -1.82 -23.51 8.72
CA GLY A 422 -2.88 -24.52 8.72
C GLY A 422 -2.43 -25.96 8.93
N LYS A 423 -1.12 -26.21 9.08
CA LYS A 423 -0.55 -27.53 9.39
C LYS A 423 0.35 -27.44 10.63
N GLY A 424 0.35 -28.46 11.45
CA GLY A 424 1.27 -28.57 12.62
C GLY A 424 2.69 -29.00 12.25
N THR A 425 3.10 -28.90 10.99
CA THR A 425 4.36 -29.38 10.44
C THR A 425 5.29 -28.21 10.09
N ILE A 426 6.57 -28.53 9.90
CA ILE A 426 7.61 -27.60 9.49
C ILE A 426 7.99 -27.94 8.05
N GLY A 427 8.01 -26.92 7.17
CA GLY A 427 8.45 -27.06 5.79
C GLY A 427 9.90 -26.65 5.61
N ILE A 428 10.69 -27.48 4.94
CA ILE A 428 12.02 -27.13 4.43
C ILE A 428 11.96 -27.15 2.91
N GLU A 429 12.09 -25.98 2.31
CA GLU A 429 12.11 -25.82 0.86
C GLU A 429 13.56 -25.95 0.38
N VAL A 430 13.82 -26.96 -0.45
CA VAL A 430 15.15 -27.28 -0.98
C VAL A 430 15.12 -27.12 -2.51
N PRO A 431 16.07 -26.40 -3.10
CA PRO A 431 16.20 -26.30 -4.56
C PRO A 431 16.44 -27.67 -5.21
N ASN A 432 15.74 -27.95 -6.30
CA ASN A 432 16.00 -29.13 -7.10
C ASN A 432 17.35 -29.01 -7.83
N ALA A 433 18.07 -30.09 -8.00
CA ALA A 433 19.33 -30.11 -8.76
C ALA A 433 19.10 -29.68 -10.22
N ASN A 434 18.00 -30.12 -10.81
CA ASN A 434 17.57 -29.77 -12.17
C ASN A 434 16.24 -29.00 -12.14
N PRO A 435 16.23 -27.67 -11.91
CA PRO A 435 15.01 -26.88 -11.88
C PRO A 435 14.38 -26.79 -13.27
N ARG A 436 13.07 -27.00 -13.35
CA ARG A 436 12.31 -26.96 -14.60
C ARG A 436 11.74 -25.58 -14.87
N ILE A 437 11.70 -25.23 -16.15
CA ILE A 437 10.99 -24.03 -16.63
C ILE A 437 9.48 -24.30 -16.57
N VAL A 438 8.72 -23.32 -16.17
CA VAL A 438 7.25 -23.33 -16.21
C VAL A 438 6.82 -22.56 -17.48
N PRO A 439 6.48 -23.23 -18.60
CA PRO A 439 6.13 -22.52 -19.83
C PRO A 439 4.83 -21.75 -19.69
N MET A 440 4.76 -20.54 -20.24
CA MET A 440 3.52 -19.76 -20.30
C MET A 440 2.42 -20.52 -21.06
N LYS A 441 2.79 -21.23 -22.13
CA LYS A 441 1.88 -22.09 -22.92
C LYS A 441 1.12 -23.09 -22.01
N SER A 442 1.81 -23.76 -21.09
CA SER A 442 1.20 -24.76 -20.20
C SER A 442 0.20 -24.13 -19.21
N ILE A 443 0.48 -22.89 -18.77
CA ILE A 443 -0.40 -22.17 -17.85
C ILE A 443 -1.67 -21.69 -18.56
N LEU A 444 -1.51 -21.06 -19.73
CA LEU A 444 -2.63 -20.56 -20.52
C LEU A 444 -3.51 -21.70 -21.06
N ASN A 445 -2.94 -22.87 -21.35
CA ASN A 445 -3.68 -24.05 -21.80
C ASN A 445 -4.38 -24.79 -20.63
N SER A 446 -4.12 -24.43 -19.39
CA SER A 446 -4.75 -25.08 -18.24
C SER A 446 -6.24 -24.85 -18.19
N LYS A 447 -7.02 -25.87 -17.78
CA LYS A 447 -8.46 -25.79 -17.58
C LYS A 447 -8.83 -24.61 -16.65
N LYS A 448 -8.05 -24.40 -15.59
CA LYS A 448 -8.23 -23.30 -14.61
C LYS A 448 -8.18 -21.93 -15.26
N PHE A 449 -7.29 -21.70 -16.24
CA PHE A 449 -7.20 -20.45 -16.98
C PHE A 449 -8.29 -20.33 -18.04
N GLN A 450 -8.57 -21.40 -18.76
CA GLN A 450 -9.55 -21.37 -19.85
C GLN A 450 -10.98 -21.13 -19.35
N GLU A 451 -11.36 -21.74 -18.22
CA GLU A 451 -12.71 -21.67 -17.66
C GLU A 451 -12.88 -20.56 -16.60
N THR A 452 -11.85 -19.73 -16.36
CA THR A 452 -11.92 -18.70 -15.33
C THR A 452 -12.98 -17.64 -15.64
N THR A 453 -13.70 -17.25 -14.58
CA THR A 453 -14.68 -16.16 -14.58
C THR A 453 -14.11 -14.83 -14.07
N TYR A 454 -12.78 -14.74 -13.92
CA TYR A 454 -12.12 -13.52 -13.44
C TYR A 454 -12.25 -12.39 -14.45
N GLU A 455 -12.42 -11.17 -13.94
CA GLU A 455 -12.51 -9.98 -14.80
C GLU A 455 -11.17 -9.68 -15.46
N LEU A 456 -10.09 -9.71 -14.72
CA LEU A 456 -8.72 -9.49 -15.21
C LEU A 456 -7.80 -10.63 -14.77
N PRO A 457 -7.90 -11.80 -15.42
CA PRO A 457 -7.11 -12.97 -15.02
C PRO A 457 -5.64 -12.79 -15.34
N VAL A 458 -4.83 -12.83 -14.32
CA VAL A 458 -3.36 -12.80 -14.41
C VAL A 458 -2.81 -14.15 -13.97
N ALA A 459 -2.24 -14.88 -14.90
CA ALA A 459 -1.61 -16.17 -14.65
C ALA A 459 -0.13 -15.95 -14.30
N LEU A 460 0.20 -16.09 -13.04
CA LEU A 460 1.55 -15.79 -12.53
C LEU A 460 2.52 -16.97 -12.65
N GLY A 461 2.03 -18.22 -12.60
CA GLY A 461 2.91 -19.39 -12.69
C GLY A 461 2.36 -20.63 -12.03
N LYS A 462 3.23 -21.44 -11.44
CA LYS A 462 2.87 -22.64 -10.66
C LYS A 462 3.37 -22.54 -9.23
N THR A 463 2.56 -23.06 -8.30
CA THR A 463 2.94 -23.22 -6.88
C THR A 463 3.95 -24.36 -6.70
N ILE A 464 4.44 -24.53 -5.48
CA ILE A 464 5.28 -25.65 -5.07
C ILE A 464 4.57 -27.01 -5.32
N THR A 465 3.24 -27.03 -5.17
CA THR A 465 2.41 -28.22 -5.42
C THR A 465 2.08 -28.41 -6.91
N ASN A 466 2.79 -27.73 -7.80
CA ASN A 466 2.60 -27.78 -9.25
C ASN A 466 1.21 -27.33 -9.76
N GLU A 467 0.44 -26.63 -8.91
CA GLU A 467 -0.84 -26.07 -9.29
C GLU A 467 -0.69 -24.71 -9.97
N VAL A 468 -1.53 -24.44 -10.99
CA VAL A 468 -1.56 -23.15 -11.64
C VAL A 468 -1.99 -22.07 -10.66
N PHE A 469 -1.14 -21.06 -10.49
CA PHE A 469 -1.41 -19.91 -9.64
C PHE A 469 -1.80 -18.70 -10.49
N MET A 470 -3.02 -18.22 -10.26
CA MET A 470 -3.56 -17.07 -10.98
C MET A 470 -4.36 -16.19 -10.03
N VAL A 471 -4.36 -14.90 -10.31
CA VAL A 471 -5.06 -13.87 -9.53
C VAL A 471 -5.96 -13.04 -10.43
N ASP A 472 -7.02 -12.48 -9.83
CA ASP A 472 -7.86 -11.50 -10.51
C ASP A 472 -7.38 -10.09 -10.13
N LEU A 473 -6.80 -9.37 -11.10
CA LEU A 473 -6.31 -8.01 -10.86
C LEU A 473 -7.44 -7.04 -10.49
N ALA A 474 -8.69 -7.32 -10.88
CA ALA A 474 -9.83 -6.51 -10.46
C ALA A 474 -10.14 -6.66 -8.95
N LYS A 475 -9.82 -7.82 -8.35
CA LYS A 475 -9.95 -8.07 -6.91
C LYS A 475 -8.72 -7.66 -6.13
N ALA A 476 -7.53 -7.80 -6.72
CA ALA A 476 -6.25 -7.30 -6.22
C ALA A 476 -5.87 -6.04 -7.04
N PRO A 477 -6.49 -4.89 -6.81
CA PRO A 477 -6.60 -3.81 -7.79
C PRO A 477 -5.27 -3.17 -8.17
N HIS A 478 -4.29 -3.23 -7.27
CA HIS A 478 -2.97 -2.64 -7.49
C HIS A 478 -1.91 -3.61 -7.01
N MET A 479 -0.85 -3.74 -7.81
CA MET A 479 0.21 -4.72 -7.56
C MET A 479 1.57 -4.05 -7.55
N LEU A 480 2.34 -4.31 -6.50
CA LEU A 480 3.75 -3.95 -6.42
C LEU A 480 4.60 -5.14 -6.79
N VAL A 481 5.51 -4.97 -7.74
CA VAL A 481 6.44 -6.01 -8.19
C VAL A 481 7.87 -5.55 -7.95
N ALA A 482 8.65 -6.29 -7.17
CA ALA A 482 10.02 -5.91 -6.92
C ALA A 482 10.97 -7.09 -6.98
N GLY A 483 12.25 -6.84 -7.31
CA GLY A 483 13.28 -7.87 -7.38
C GLY A 483 14.57 -7.34 -7.97
N ALA A 484 15.69 -8.00 -7.65
CA ALA A 484 16.99 -7.61 -8.20
C ALA A 484 17.06 -7.86 -9.72
N THR A 485 17.97 -7.18 -10.38
CA THR A 485 18.20 -7.31 -11.81
C THR A 485 18.49 -8.77 -12.21
N GLY A 486 17.84 -9.25 -13.27
CA GLY A 486 18.03 -10.62 -13.79
C GLY A 486 17.34 -11.71 -12.98
N GLN A 487 16.50 -11.38 -11.97
CA GLN A 487 15.85 -12.39 -11.13
C GLN A 487 14.42 -12.76 -11.60
N GLY A 488 13.96 -12.20 -12.73
CA GLY A 488 12.68 -12.56 -13.35
C GLY A 488 11.60 -11.48 -13.34
N LYS A 489 11.88 -10.25 -12.85
CA LYS A 489 10.91 -9.13 -12.80
C LYS A 489 10.28 -8.87 -14.19
N SER A 490 11.09 -8.68 -15.22
CA SER A 490 10.62 -8.39 -16.58
C SER A 490 9.82 -9.55 -17.16
N VAL A 491 10.27 -10.80 -16.93
CA VAL A 491 9.52 -12.01 -17.33
C VAL A 491 8.16 -12.05 -16.63
N GLY A 492 8.10 -11.72 -15.34
CA GLY A 492 6.86 -11.65 -14.60
C GLY A 492 5.89 -10.59 -15.12
N LEU A 493 6.40 -9.41 -15.45
CA LEU A 493 5.58 -8.36 -16.07
C LEU A 493 5.09 -8.78 -17.47
N ASN A 494 5.92 -9.40 -18.27
CA ASN A 494 5.52 -9.97 -19.57
C ASN A 494 4.47 -11.08 -19.41
N ALA A 495 4.60 -11.95 -18.41
CA ALA A 495 3.60 -12.97 -18.12
C ALA A 495 2.23 -12.36 -17.74
N ILE A 496 2.22 -11.25 -16.99
CA ILE A 496 1.02 -10.51 -16.66
C ILE A 496 0.36 -9.95 -17.93
N VAL A 497 1.11 -9.22 -18.75
CA VAL A 497 0.59 -8.63 -20.01
C VAL A 497 0.09 -9.72 -20.94
N THR A 498 0.87 -10.77 -21.15
CA THR A 498 0.50 -11.91 -22.01
C THR A 498 -0.78 -12.57 -21.54
N SER A 499 -0.95 -12.79 -20.22
CA SER A 499 -2.20 -13.36 -19.67
C SER A 499 -3.43 -12.54 -20.07
N LEU A 500 -3.32 -11.22 -19.97
CA LEU A 500 -4.41 -10.31 -20.29
C LEU A 500 -4.68 -10.24 -21.78
N LEU A 501 -3.65 -10.25 -22.63
CA LEU A 501 -3.80 -10.27 -24.11
C LEU A 501 -4.46 -11.54 -24.63
N TYR A 502 -4.27 -12.68 -23.96
CA TYR A 502 -4.91 -13.95 -24.33
C TYR A 502 -6.35 -14.07 -23.86
N LYS A 503 -6.81 -13.21 -22.96
CA LYS A 503 -8.16 -13.34 -22.36
C LYS A 503 -9.08 -12.15 -22.60
N LYS A 504 -8.55 -10.96 -22.86
CA LYS A 504 -9.34 -9.74 -23.00
C LYS A 504 -9.32 -9.20 -24.43
N HIS A 505 -10.50 -8.75 -24.86
CA HIS A 505 -10.66 -8.10 -26.16
C HIS A 505 -10.14 -6.64 -26.11
N PRO A 506 -9.63 -6.06 -27.20
CA PRO A 506 -9.17 -4.67 -27.21
C PRO A 506 -10.25 -3.64 -26.79
N ALA A 507 -11.51 -3.93 -27.01
CA ALA A 507 -12.62 -3.10 -26.55
C ALA A 507 -12.81 -3.12 -25.03
N GLU A 508 -12.35 -4.15 -24.35
CA GLU A 508 -12.57 -4.39 -22.91
C GLU A 508 -11.40 -3.96 -22.04
N LEU A 509 -10.20 -3.82 -22.62
CA LEU A 509 -8.96 -3.57 -21.90
C LEU A 509 -8.06 -2.58 -22.67
N LYS A 510 -7.47 -1.63 -21.91
CA LYS A 510 -6.43 -0.73 -22.40
C LYS A 510 -5.24 -0.75 -21.45
N PHE A 511 -4.05 -0.58 -21.98
CA PHE A 511 -2.81 -0.44 -21.21
C PHE A 511 -2.27 0.98 -21.31
N VAL A 512 -1.75 1.48 -20.21
CA VAL A 512 -0.85 2.63 -20.13
C VAL A 512 0.51 2.10 -19.68
N ILE A 513 1.49 2.11 -20.59
CA ILE A 513 2.80 1.51 -20.34
C ILE A 513 3.84 2.62 -20.22
N VAL A 514 4.56 2.58 -19.10
CA VAL A 514 5.63 3.52 -18.76
C VAL A 514 6.94 2.74 -18.65
N ASP A 515 7.89 3.07 -19.53
CA ASP A 515 9.22 2.48 -19.58
C ASP A 515 10.29 3.58 -19.68
N PRO A 516 10.77 4.13 -18.55
CA PRO A 516 11.77 5.20 -18.54
C PRO A 516 13.10 4.77 -19.19
N LYS A 517 13.38 3.47 -19.23
CA LYS A 517 14.63 2.91 -19.74
C LYS A 517 14.62 2.60 -21.23
N LYS A 518 13.44 2.60 -21.87
CA LYS A 518 13.22 2.28 -23.30
C LYS A 518 13.70 0.88 -23.72
N VAL A 519 13.64 -0.11 -22.82
CA VAL A 519 14.26 -1.44 -23.04
C VAL A 519 13.23 -2.55 -22.97
N GLU A 520 12.41 -2.58 -21.93
CA GLU A 520 11.60 -3.76 -21.59
C GLU A 520 10.28 -3.83 -22.37
N PHE A 521 9.61 -2.68 -22.58
CA PHE A 521 8.26 -2.63 -23.13
C PHE A 521 8.14 -2.07 -24.55
N ALA A 522 9.23 -1.66 -25.18
CA ALA A 522 9.22 -1.20 -26.57
C ALA A 522 8.61 -2.23 -27.53
N ILE A 523 8.68 -3.52 -27.21
CA ILE A 523 8.11 -4.64 -27.96
C ILE A 523 6.58 -4.59 -28.07
N TYR A 524 5.89 -3.86 -27.19
CA TYR A 524 4.43 -3.69 -27.22
C TYR A 524 3.97 -2.49 -28.07
N ALA A 525 4.86 -1.64 -28.56
CA ALA A 525 4.48 -0.51 -29.42
C ALA A 525 3.59 -0.91 -30.62
N PRO A 526 3.81 -2.07 -31.30
CA PRO A 526 2.98 -2.46 -32.43
C PRO A 526 1.49 -2.64 -32.14
N ILE A 527 1.11 -2.91 -30.87
CA ILE A 527 -0.30 -3.07 -30.48
C ILE A 527 -0.99 -1.75 -30.09
N GLU A 528 -0.40 -0.61 -30.41
CA GLU A 528 -0.89 0.72 -30.06
C GLU A 528 -2.38 0.89 -30.42
N LYS A 529 -2.75 0.62 -31.64
CA LYS A 529 -4.12 0.80 -32.15
C LYS A 529 -5.14 -0.20 -31.58
N HIS A 530 -4.70 -1.20 -30.82
CA HIS A 530 -5.57 -2.20 -30.21
C HIS A 530 -5.72 -1.97 -28.71
N PHE A 531 -4.61 -1.95 -28.02
CA PHE A 531 -4.60 -2.05 -26.56
C PHE A 531 -4.00 -0.86 -25.83
N LEU A 532 -3.29 0.07 -26.49
CA LEU A 532 -2.61 1.13 -25.76
C LEU A 532 -3.48 2.38 -25.63
N ALA A 533 -3.28 3.07 -24.51
CA ALA A 533 -3.85 4.39 -24.24
C ALA A 533 -2.72 5.42 -24.08
N LYS A 534 -2.89 6.60 -24.68
CA LYS A 534 -1.93 7.69 -24.65
C LYS A 534 -2.59 9.06 -24.55
N LEU A 535 -1.80 10.09 -24.29
CA LEU A 535 -2.24 11.49 -24.36
C LEU A 535 -2.46 11.90 -25.83
N PRO A 536 -3.37 12.85 -26.09
CA PRO A 536 -3.62 13.36 -27.46
C PRO A 536 -2.37 13.91 -28.15
N ASP A 537 -1.49 14.58 -27.39
CA ASP A 537 -0.24 15.16 -27.90
C ASP A 537 0.97 14.20 -27.83
N GLY A 538 0.74 12.95 -27.42
CA GLY A 538 1.79 11.93 -27.28
C GLY A 538 2.18 11.33 -28.64
N GLU A 539 3.45 11.45 -29.05
CA GLU A 539 3.97 10.81 -30.25
C GLU A 539 4.08 9.29 -30.08
N ASP A 540 4.66 8.87 -28.95
CA ASP A 540 4.87 7.46 -28.62
C ASP A 540 3.77 6.89 -27.73
N ALA A 541 3.37 5.66 -27.99
CA ALA A 541 2.40 4.92 -27.19
C ALA A 541 2.99 4.36 -25.89
N ILE A 542 4.31 4.11 -25.87
CA ILE A 542 5.07 3.75 -24.67
C ILE A 542 5.69 5.04 -24.10
N ILE A 543 5.34 5.35 -22.87
CA ILE A 543 5.73 6.62 -22.26
C ILE A 543 7.13 6.47 -21.64
N THR A 544 8.06 7.29 -22.12
CA THR A 544 9.47 7.21 -21.72
C THR A 544 9.99 8.46 -21.02
N ASP A 545 9.35 9.60 -21.27
CA ASP A 545 9.69 10.90 -20.67
C ASP A 545 8.96 11.13 -19.35
N VAL A 546 9.70 11.56 -18.31
CA VAL A 546 9.16 11.72 -16.95
C VAL A 546 8.08 12.79 -16.89
N THR A 547 8.22 13.87 -17.64
CA THR A 547 7.20 14.94 -17.69
C THR A 547 5.90 14.41 -18.29
N LYS A 548 6.01 13.64 -19.39
CA LYS A 548 4.85 12.99 -19.99
C LYS A 548 4.23 11.93 -19.08
N VAL A 549 5.02 11.25 -18.22
CA VAL A 549 4.50 10.34 -17.20
C VAL A 549 3.65 11.09 -16.20
N VAL A 550 4.13 12.22 -15.66
CA VAL A 550 3.36 13.07 -14.73
C VAL A 550 2.05 13.52 -15.37
N GLN A 551 2.11 14.03 -16.60
CA GLN A 551 0.92 14.45 -17.34
C GLN A 551 -0.07 13.30 -17.54
N THR A 552 0.41 12.11 -17.91
CA THR A 552 -0.44 10.93 -18.12
C THR A 552 -1.10 10.46 -16.83
N LEU A 553 -0.36 10.46 -15.70
CA LEU A 553 -0.93 10.08 -14.40
C LEU A 553 -2.01 11.06 -13.94
N ASN A 554 -1.81 12.35 -14.15
CA ASN A 554 -2.82 13.36 -13.86
C ASN A 554 -4.03 13.25 -14.80
N SER A 555 -3.80 12.99 -16.09
CA SER A 555 -4.86 12.69 -17.05
C SER A 555 -5.69 11.48 -16.65
N LEU A 556 -5.05 10.43 -16.13
CA LEU A 556 -5.74 9.26 -15.58
C LEU A 556 -6.56 9.59 -14.33
N CYS A 557 -6.15 10.55 -13.52
CA CYS A 557 -6.96 11.07 -12.42
C CYS A 557 -8.21 11.78 -12.94
N ILE A 558 -8.11 12.56 -14.02
CA ILE A 558 -9.27 13.19 -14.68
C ILE A 558 -10.22 12.11 -15.26
N GLU A 559 -9.69 11.12 -15.96
CA GLU A 559 -10.49 10.01 -16.47
C GLU A 559 -11.19 9.24 -15.34
N MET A 560 -10.49 9.04 -14.21
CA MET A 560 -11.05 8.42 -13.02
C MET A 560 -12.25 9.21 -12.49
N ASP A 561 -12.12 10.52 -12.32
CA ASP A 561 -13.18 11.41 -11.84
C ASP A 561 -14.38 11.42 -12.82
N ALA A 562 -14.11 11.53 -14.13
CA ALA A 562 -15.14 11.45 -15.16
C ALA A 562 -15.90 10.12 -15.13
N ARG A 563 -15.21 8.99 -14.89
CA ARG A 563 -15.84 7.69 -14.71
C ARG A 563 -16.70 7.63 -13.45
N TYR A 564 -16.28 8.23 -12.35
CA TYR A 564 -17.10 8.33 -11.14
C TYR A 564 -18.38 9.11 -11.39
N ASP A 565 -18.31 10.21 -12.15
CA ASP A 565 -19.51 10.96 -12.54
C ASP A 565 -20.49 10.12 -13.35
N LEU A 566 -19.98 9.30 -14.29
CA LEU A 566 -20.83 8.38 -15.05
C LEU A 566 -21.43 7.27 -14.18
N LEU A 567 -20.66 6.71 -13.22
CA LEU A 567 -21.17 5.73 -12.26
C LEU A 567 -22.28 6.33 -11.41
N ARG A 568 -22.09 7.56 -10.90
CA ARG A 568 -23.06 8.29 -10.09
C ARG A 568 -24.36 8.53 -10.87
N LYS A 569 -24.26 9.05 -12.11
CA LYS A 569 -25.43 9.28 -12.99
C LYS A 569 -26.20 8.00 -13.31
N ALA A 570 -25.50 6.86 -13.46
CA ALA A 570 -26.13 5.56 -13.74
C ALA A 570 -26.56 4.81 -12.47
N GLY A 571 -26.38 5.36 -11.26
CA GLY A 571 -26.68 4.69 -9.99
C GLY A 571 -25.94 3.37 -9.83
N CYS A 572 -24.64 3.32 -10.20
CA CYS A 572 -23.81 2.11 -10.14
C CYS A 572 -22.67 2.27 -9.15
N ARG A 573 -22.28 1.18 -8.47
CA ARG A 573 -21.18 1.18 -7.48
C ARG A 573 -19.82 0.87 -8.09
N ASN A 574 -19.79 0.22 -9.22
CA ASN A 574 -18.55 -0.21 -9.88
C ASN A 574 -18.73 -0.35 -11.39
N ILE A 575 -17.59 -0.41 -12.09
CA ILE A 575 -17.52 -0.53 -13.55
C ILE A 575 -18.25 -1.78 -14.10
N LYS A 576 -18.23 -2.90 -13.38
CA LYS A 576 -18.87 -4.15 -13.83
C LYS A 576 -20.39 -3.98 -13.91
N GLU A 577 -20.97 -3.40 -12.88
CA GLU A 577 -22.41 -3.06 -12.80
C GLU A 577 -22.79 -2.05 -13.90
N TYR A 578 -21.98 -1.02 -14.07
CA TYR A 578 -22.18 0.02 -15.06
C TYR A 578 -22.13 -0.56 -16.49
N ASN A 579 -21.08 -1.31 -16.83
CA ASN A 579 -20.93 -1.93 -18.13
C ASN A 579 -22.07 -2.93 -18.43
N ALA A 580 -22.54 -3.69 -17.43
CA ALA A 580 -23.69 -4.57 -17.57
C ALA A 580 -24.97 -3.78 -17.89
N LYS A 581 -25.23 -2.66 -17.19
CA LYS A 581 -26.36 -1.76 -17.51
C LYS A 581 -26.21 -1.14 -18.90
N PHE A 582 -25.00 -0.69 -19.27
CA PHE A 582 -24.72 -0.10 -20.58
C PHE A 582 -24.95 -1.09 -21.73
N ILE A 583 -24.48 -2.35 -21.58
CA ILE A 583 -24.75 -3.42 -22.54
C ILE A 583 -26.24 -3.63 -22.71
N ASN A 584 -27.04 -3.57 -21.64
CA ASN A 584 -28.49 -3.68 -21.65
C ASN A 584 -29.18 -2.38 -22.09
N ARG A 585 -28.45 -1.37 -22.57
CA ARG A 585 -28.96 -0.09 -23.06
C ARG A 585 -29.81 0.71 -22.05
N GLN A 586 -29.55 0.53 -20.76
CA GLN A 586 -30.26 1.27 -19.71
C GLN A 586 -29.84 2.73 -19.58
N PRO A 587 -28.50 3.10 -19.57
CA PRO A 587 -28.05 4.48 -19.57
C PRO A 587 -28.19 5.09 -20.97
N ASN A 588 -28.58 6.39 -21.05
CA ASN A 588 -28.74 7.10 -22.30
C ASN A 588 -27.37 7.59 -22.86
N PRO A 589 -26.93 7.15 -24.05
CA PRO A 589 -25.68 7.61 -24.66
C PRO A 589 -25.65 9.14 -24.97
N GLU A 590 -26.79 9.78 -25.21
CA GLU A 590 -26.86 11.24 -25.46
C GLU A 590 -26.46 12.07 -24.24
N LYS A 591 -26.57 11.50 -23.03
CA LYS A 591 -26.11 12.09 -21.76
C LYS A 591 -24.62 11.84 -21.50
N GLY A 592 -23.87 11.36 -22.47
CA GLY A 592 -22.43 11.13 -22.42
C GLY A 592 -22.03 9.76 -21.85
N HIS A 593 -22.99 8.84 -21.64
CA HIS A 593 -22.67 7.49 -21.24
C HIS A 593 -21.97 6.71 -22.36
N ARG A 594 -20.91 5.98 -21.97
CA ARG A 594 -20.09 5.18 -22.89
C ARG A 594 -19.68 3.86 -22.22
N PHE A 595 -19.38 2.85 -23.01
CA PHE A 595 -18.75 1.64 -22.47
C PHE A 595 -17.36 1.98 -21.91
N MET A 596 -17.04 1.49 -20.73
CA MET A 596 -15.79 1.76 -20.05
C MET A 596 -14.86 0.53 -20.14
N PRO A 597 -13.78 0.56 -20.93
CA PRO A 597 -12.75 -0.48 -20.85
C PRO A 597 -12.02 -0.40 -19.53
N TYR A 598 -11.52 -1.54 -19.04
CA TYR A 598 -10.54 -1.56 -17.98
C TYR A 598 -9.24 -0.87 -18.46
N ILE A 599 -8.58 -0.16 -17.57
CA ILE A 599 -7.27 0.44 -17.85
C ILE A 599 -6.25 -0.16 -16.88
N VAL A 600 -5.17 -0.72 -17.41
CA VAL A 600 -4.06 -1.26 -16.62
C VAL A 600 -2.81 -0.42 -16.86
N ILE A 601 -2.37 0.26 -15.83
CA ILE A 601 -1.14 1.06 -15.81
C ILE A 601 0.01 0.12 -15.46
N ILE A 602 1.08 0.10 -16.24
CA ILE A 602 2.27 -0.71 -15.97
C ILE A 602 3.49 0.21 -15.99
N ILE A 603 4.21 0.24 -14.87
CA ILE A 603 5.43 1.02 -14.71
C ILE A 603 6.58 0.05 -14.45
N ASP A 604 7.57 -0.01 -15.37
CA ASP A 604 8.70 -0.93 -15.26
C ASP A 604 9.66 -0.59 -14.12
N GLU A 605 10.02 0.69 -13.99
CA GLU A 605 10.95 1.12 -12.95
C GLU A 605 10.44 2.38 -12.23
N PHE A 606 9.65 2.15 -11.20
CA PHE A 606 9.08 3.20 -10.38
C PHE A 606 10.14 4.01 -9.62
N GLY A 607 11.26 3.35 -9.29
CA GLY A 607 12.36 4.01 -8.59
C GLY A 607 12.97 5.16 -9.37
N ASP A 608 13.14 5.00 -10.69
CA ASP A 608 13.72 6.07 -11.52
C ASP A 608 12.78 7.28 -11.63
N LEU A 609 11.46 7.06 -11.64
CA LEU A 609 10.45 8.12 -11.66
C LEU A 609 10.42 8.89 -10.33
N ILE A 610 10.40 8.19 -9.20
CA ILE A 610 10.41 8.81 -7.86
C ILE A 610 11.69 9.60 -7.62
N MET A 611 12.83 9.10 -8.07
CA MET A 611 14.11 9.81 -7.93
C MET A 611 14.20 11.08 -8.77
N THR A 612 13.43 11.18 -9.85
CA THR A 612 13.46 12.31 -10.78
C THR A 612 12.37 13.33 -10.49
N ALA A 613 11.11 12.90 -10.34
CA ALA A 613 9.95 13.77 -10.18
C ALA A 613 9.27 13.66 -8.78
N GLY A 614 9.77 12.76 -7.92
CA GLY A 614 9.35 12.70 -6.52
C GLY A 614 7.84 12.69 -6.30
N LYS A 615 7.34 13.71 -5.61
CA LYS A 615 5.92 13.84 -5.26
C LYS A 615 4.99 14.02 -6.45
N GLU A 616 5.45 14.60 -7.55
CA GLU A 616 4.62 14.80 -8.74
C GLU A 616 4.15 13.48 -9.36
N VAL A 617 4.94 12.41 -9.20
CA VAL A 617 4.56 11.04 -9.60
C VAL A 617 3.85 10.31 -8.46
N GLU A 618 4.32 10.47 -7.21
CA GLU A 618 3.77 9.74 -6.05
C GLU A 618 2.31 10.11 -5.77
N LEU A 619 1.98 11.41 -5.80
CA LEU A 619 0.63 11.89 -5.47
C LEU A 619 -0.46 11.32 -6.41
N PRO A 620 -0.35 11.45 -7.76
CA PRO A 620 -1.36 10.87 -8.64
C PRO A 620 -1.42 9.34 -8.57
N ILE A 621 -0.30 8.66 -8.40
CA ILE A 621 -0.31 7.20 -8.21
C ILE A 621 -1.02 6.80 -6.93
N CYS A 622 -0.78 7.50 -5.82
CA CYS A 622 -1.49 7.25 -4.57
C CYS A 622 -2.99 7.51 -4.71
N ARG A 623 -3.39 8.59 -5.38
CA ARG A 623 -4.80 8.91 -5.65
C ARG A 623 -5.47 7.84 -6.49
N ILE A 624 -4.83 7.39 -7.57
CA ILE A 624 -5.31 6.28 -8.39
C ILE A 624 -5.43 5.00 -7.53
N ALA A 625 -4.40 4.67 -6.75
CA ALA A 625 -4.40 3.45 -5.95
C ALA A 625 -5.46 3.45 -4.83
N GLN A 626 -5.86 4.62 -4.32
CA GLN A 626 -6.92 4.74 -3.31
C GLN A 626 -8.32 4.65 -3.91
N LEU A 627 -8.55 5.27 -5.07
CA LEU A 627 -9.89 5.51 -5.58
C LEU A 627 -10.22 4.74 -6.86
N ALA A 628 -9.26 4.37 -7.71
CA ALA A 628 -9.53 3.94 -9.06
C ALA A 628 -10.10 2.51 -9.22
N ARG A 629 -10.09 1.71 -8.15
CA ARG A 629 -10.60 0.32 -8.16
C ARG A 629 -12.04 0.21 -8.68
N ALA A 630 -12.93 1.05 -8.19
CA ALA A 630 -14.34 1.00 -8.55
C ALA A 630 -14.60 1.36 -10.01
N VAL A 631 -13.75 2.20 -10.60
CA VAL A 631 -13.86 2.67 -11.98
C VAL A 631 -13.02 1.86 -12.98
N GLY A 632 -12.40 0.75 -12.54
CA GLY A 632 -11.67 -0.21 -13.39
C GLY A 632 -10.34 0.29 -13.90
N ILE A 633 -9.65 1.14 -13.14
CA ILE A 633 -8.26 1.54 -13.41
C ILE A 633 -7.36 0.87 -12.38
N HIS A 634 -6.39 0.12 -12.84
CA HIS A 634 -5.50 -0.70 -12.02
C HIS A 634 -4.04 -0.33 -12.29
N ALA A 635 -3.19 -0.36 -11.27
CA ALA A 635 -1.78 -0.02 -11.41
C ALA A 635 -0.88 -1.18 -11.00
N ILE A 636 0.10 -1.48 -11.83
CA ILE A 636 1.18 -2.41 -11.56
C ILE A 636 2.47 -1.59 -11.58
N ILE A 637 3.06 -1.38 -10.41
CA ILE A 637 4.33 -0.66 -10.29
C ILE A 637 5.45 -1.64 -10.01
N ALA A 638 6.53 -1.54 -10.78
CA ALA A 638 7.67 -2.41 -10.60
C ALA A 638 8.94 -1.63 -10.28
N THR A 639 9.87 -2.23 -9.53
CA THR A 639 11.16 -1.62 -9.22
C THR A 639 12.24 -2.68 -9.00
N GLN A 640 13.45 -2.36 -9.41
CA GLN A 640 14.68 -3.13 -9.12
C GLN A 640 15.38 -2.62 -7.84
N ARG A 641 14.90 -1.48 -7.28
CA ARG A 641 15.48 -0.81 -6.10
C ARG A 641 14.47 -0.74 -4.95
N PRO A 642 14.26 -1.85 -4.23
CA PRO A 642 13.25 -1.91 -3.18
C PRO A 642 13.72 -1.22 -1.88
N THR A 643 13.95 0.08 -1.94
CA THR A 643 14.32 0.90 -0.77
C THR A 643 13.10 1.57 -0.15
N THR A 644 13.17 1.96 1.12
CA THR A 644 12.09 2.64 1.84
C THR A 644 11.75 4.01 1.26
N ASN A 645 12.69 4.67 0.57
CA ASN A 645 12.46 5.94 -0.11
C ASN A 645 11.65 5.79 -1.41
N ILE A 646 11.62 4.59 -2.01
CA ILE A 646 10.86 4.29 -3.21
C ILE A 646 9.56 3.58 -2.86
N ILE A 647 9.64 2.56 -2.00
CA ILE A 647 8.48 1.82 -1.50
C ILE A 647 8.10 2.41 -0.14
N THR A 648 7.44 3.56 -0.17
CA THR A 648 6.99 4.29 1.02
C THR A 648 5.86 3.55 1.75
N GLY A 649 5.58 3.94 2.99
CA GLY A 649 4.44 3.42 3.75
C GLY A 649 3.10 3.65 3.02
N THR A 650 2.95 4.81 2.38
CA THR A 650 1.77 5.18 1.60
C THR A 650 1.57 4.26 0.39
N ILE A 651 2.63 3.97 -0.35
CA ILE A 651 2.60 3.02 -1.47
C ILE A 651 2.19 1.63 -0.97
N LYS A 652 2.81 1.14 0.11
CA LYS A 652 2.49 -0.18 0.66
C LYS A 652 1.04 -0.32 1.14
N ALA A 653 0.48 0.73 1.72
CA ALA A 653 -0.91 0.74 2.19
C ALA A 653 -1.91 0.61 1.02
N ASN A 654 -1.58 1.18 -0.14
CA ASN A 654 -2.47 1.24 -1.29
C ASN A 654 -2.22 0.11 -2.33
N PHE A 655 -1.12 -0.62 -2.22
CA PHE A 655 -0.78 -1.77 -3.06
C PHE A 655 -0.82 -3.06 -2.25
N PRO A 656 -2.02 -3.67 -2.07
CA PRO A 656 -2.20 -4.84 -1.22
C PRO A 656 -1.62 -6.12 -1.81
N ALA A 657 -1.55 -6.24 -3.14
CA ALA A 657 -0.90 -7.35 -3.82
C ALA A 657 0.58 -7.01 -4.03
N ARG A 658 1.46 -7.88 -3.55
CA ARG A 658 2.90 -7.67 -3.64
C ARG A 658 3.59 -8.92 -4.15
N VAL A 659 4.46 -8.72 -5.12
CA VAL A 659 5.30 -9.76 -5.71
C VAL A 659 6.76 -9.42 -5.42
N ALA A 660 7.45 -10.31 -4.76
CA ALA A 660 8.89 -10.20 -4.56
C ALA A 660 9.61 -11.34 -5.28
N PHE A 661 10.34 -11.01 -6.32
CA PHE A 661 11.39 -11.88 -6.87
C PHE A 661 12.60 -11.84 -5.94
N ARG A 662 13.61 -12.68 -6.23
CA ARG A 662 14.81 -12.71 -5.42
C ARG A 662 15.42 -11.31 -5.24
N VAL A 663 15.80 -10.98 -4.01
CA VAL A 663 16.53 -9.78 -3.62
C VAL A 663 17.84 -10.14 -2.93
N ALA A 664 18.77 -9.20 -2.87
CA ALA A 664 20.07 -9.46 -2.26
C ALA A 664 20.05 -9.42 -0.74
N ALA A 665 19.31 -8.48 -0.14
CA ALA A 665 19.30 -8.25 1.30
C ALA A 665 17.94 -8.63 1.93
N MET A 666 17.99 -9.08 3.19
CA MET A 666 16.78 -9.32 4.00
C MET A 666 15.97 -8.03 4.19
N MET A 667 16.63 -6.86 4.27
CA MET A 667 15.95 -5.57 4.40
C MET A 667 15.08 -5.26 3.19
N ASP A 668 15.55 -5.60 1.97
CA ASP A 668 14.77 -5.43 0.75
C ASP A 668 13.51 -6.28 0.78
N SER A 669 13.62 -7.55 1.24
CA SER A 669 12.46 -8.41 1.43
C SER A 669 11.43 -7.80 2.40
N ARG A 670 11.90 -7.24 3.53
CA ARG A 670 11.03 -6.55 4.49
C ARG A 670 10.42 -5.28 3.94
N THR A 671 11.15 -4.55 3.11
CA THR A 671 10.60 -3.35 2.45
C THR A 671 9.44 -3.70 1.53
N ILE A 672 9.54 -4.82 0.77
CA ILE A 672 8.49 -5.25 -0.15
C ILE A 672 7.33 -5.94 0.59
N LEU A 673 7.65 -6.98 1.37
CA LEU A 673 6.68 -7.95 1.91
C LEU A 673 6.37 -7.75 3.40
N ASP A 674 6.98 -6.78 4.07
CA ASP A 674 6.95 -6.59 5.54
C ASP A 674 7.51 -7.80 6.32
N ARG A 675 8.12 -8.77 5.63
CA ARG A 675 8.73 -9.98 6.19
C ARG A 675 9.93 -10.45 5.38
N SER A 676 10.76 -11.26 6.00
CA SER A 676 11.90 -11.92 5.34
C SER A 676 11.42 -13.07 4.45
N GLY A 677 12.25 -13.48 3.49
CA GLY A 677 12.03 -14.68 2.65
C GLY A 677 12.43 -14.48 1.20
N ALA A 678 12.31 -13.28 0.62
CA ALA A 678 12.65 -13.04 -0.77
C ALA A 678 14.16 -13.14 -1.06
N GLN A 679 15.02 -12.93 -0.05
CA GLN A 679 16.49 -13.14 -0.19
C GLN A 679 16.86 -14.63 -0.29
N GLN A 680 15.99 -15.54 0.15
CA GLN A 680 16.18 -16.99 0.14
C GLN A 680 15.66 -17.69 -1.14
N LEU A 681 15.07 -16.91 -2.06
CA LEU A 681 14.60 -17.41 -3.33
C LEU A 681 15.78 -17.83 -4.23
N ILE A 682 15.50 -18.75 -5.13
CA ILE A 682 16.54 -19.27 -6.07
C ILE A 682 16.88 -18.21 -7.13
N GLY A 683 15.92 -17.37 -7.51
CA GLY A 683 16.00 -16.51 -8.67
C GLY A 683 15.38 -17.16 -9.93
N LYS A 684 15.69 -16.63 -11.11
CA LYS A 684 15.16 -17.16 -12.39
C LYS A 684 13.63 -17.30 -12.43
N GLY A 685 12.93 -16.29 -11.85
CA GLY A 685 11.46 -16.28 -11.83
C GLY A 685 10.84 -16.90 -10.58
N ASP A 686 11.62 -17.39 -9.63
CA ASP A 686 11.11 -17.79 -8.31
C ASP A 686 10.71 -16.55 -7.51
N MET A 687 9.49 -16.51 -7.02
CA MET A 687 8.90 -15.33 -6.39
C MET A 687 8.01 -15.68 -5.20
N LEU A 688 7.81 -14.71 -4.33
CA LEU A 688 6.79 -14.72 -3.27
C LEU A 688 5.66 -13.75 -3.65
N TYR A 689 4.46 -14.26 -3.70
CA TYR A 689 3.24 -13.48 -3.85
C TYR A 689 2.58 -13.29 -2.49
N LEU A 690 2.31 -12.05 -2.09
CA LEU A 690 1.62 -11.70 -0.86
C LEU A 690 0.35 -10.93 -1.18
N GLN A 691 -0.77 -11.45 -0.71
CA GLN A 691 -2.07 -10.77 -0.62
C GLN A 691 -2.75 -11.26 0.66
N GLY A 692 -2.84 -10.40 1.65
CA GLY A 692 -3.26 -10.80 3.01
C GLY A 692 -2.06 -11.19 3.89
N ASN A 693 -2.22 -12.24 4.70
CA ASN A 693 -1.27 -12.53 5.77
C ASN A 693 -0.08 -13.41 5.36
N ASP A 694 -0.27 -14.39 4.49
CA ASP A 694 0.78 -15.38 4.22
C ASP A 694 1.24 -15.36 2.76
N PRO A 695 2.55 -15.29 2.53
CA PRO A 695 3.09 -15.30 1.18
C PRO A 695 3.03 -16.72 0.58
N VAL A 696 2.60 -16.78 -0.67
CA VAL A 696 2.62 -18.00 -1.47
C VAL A 696 3.87 -17.95 -2.35
N ARG A 697 4.67 -19.04 -2.33
CA ARG A 697 5.80 -19.18 -3.24
C ARG A 697 5.33 -19.71 -4.59
N VAL A 698 5.72 -19.05 -5.64
CA VAL A 698 5.29 -19.34 -7.01
C VAL A 698 6.51 -19.29 -7.93
N GLN A 699 6.65 -20.30 -8.76
CA GLN A 699 7.56 -20.22 -9.91
C GLN A 699 6.85 -19.50 -11.04
N CYS A 700 7.39 -18.35 -11.46
CA CYS A 700 6.82 -17.52 -12.51
C CYS A 700 6.72 -18.28 -13.84
N ALA A 701 5.62 -18.05 -14.54
CA ALA A 701 5.46 -18.51 -15.91
C ALA A 701 6.52 -17.83 -16.80
N PHE A 702 7.25 -18.63 -17.57
CA PHE A 702 8.27 -18.15 -18.47
C PHE A 702 7.66 -17.85 -19.84
N VAL A 703 7.87 -16.64 -20.29
CA VAL A 703 7.60 -16.19 -21.65
C VAL A 703 8.82 -15.40 -22.12
N ASP A 704 9.39 -15.83 -23.24
CA ASP A 704 10.59 -15.21 -23.78
C ASP A 704 10.24 -13.98 -24.63
N THR A 705 11.19 -13.05 -24.76
CA THR A 705 11.01 -11.81 -25.55
C THR A 705 10.58 -12.10 -27.01
N PRO A 706 11.16 -13.06 -27.74
CA PRO A 706 10.71 -13.43 -29.08
C PRO A 706 9.26 -13.95 -29.12
N GLU A 707 8.75 -14.58 -28.06
CA GLU A 707 7.37 -15.05 -28.00
C GLU A 707 6.43 -13.84 -27.86
N VAL A 708 6.78 -12.88 -26.99
CA VAL A 708 6.02 -11.63 -26.80
C VAL A 708 6.01 -10.84 -28.12
N GLU A 709 7.12 -10.77 -28.84
CA GLU A 709 7.21 -10.10 -30.12
C GLU A 709 6.31 -10.75 -31.17
N LYS A 710 6.27 -12.10 -31.24
CA LYS A 710 5.35 -12.82 -32.13
C LYS A 710 3.90 -12.49 -31.81
N ILE A 711 3.52 -12.42 -30.51
CA ILE A 711 2.18 -12.09 -30.08
C ILE A 711 1.83 -10.65 -30.47
N ALA A 712 2.68 -9.68 -30.16
CA ALA A 712 2.48 -8.28 -30.53
C ALA A 712 2.34 -8.08 -32.03
N ASN A 713 3.19 -8.73 -32.83
CA ASN A 713 3.13 -8.71 -34.29
C ASN A 713 1.88 -9.42 -34.83
N TYR A 714 1.39 -10.47 -34.19
CA TYR A 714 0.16 -11.14 -34.58
C TYR A 714 -1.06 -10.22 -34.36
N ILE A 715 -1.11 -9.53 -33.22
CA ILE A 715 -2.19 -8.60 -32.92
C ILE A 715 -2.15 -7.39 -33.86
N SER A 716 -0.97 -6.81 -34.11
CA SER A 716 -0.81 -5.59 -34.93
C SER A 716 -1.20 -5.78 -36.39
N LYS A 717 -1.11 -7.02 -36.94
CA LYS A 717 -1.52 -7.37 -38.29
C LYS A 717 -3.02 -7.42 -38.50
N GLN A 718 -3.79 -7.43 -37.45
CA GLN A 718 -5.25 -7.44 -37.48
C GLN A 718 -5.80 -6.02 -37.64
N GLN A 719 -7.07 -5.91 -38.01
CA GLN A 719 -7.76 -4.63 -38.01
C GLN A 719 -7.77 -4.04 -36.58
N GLY A 720 -7.23 -2.84 -36.44
CA GLY A 720 -7.22 -2.07 -35.19
C GLY A 720 -8.15 -0.85 -35.28
N TYR A 721 -8.25 -0.11 -34.18
CA TYR A 721 -8.90 1.20 -34.18
C TYR A 721 -8.12 2.18 -35.08
N THR A 722 -8.74 3.28 -35.45
CA THR A 722 -8.08 4.32 -36.26
C THR A 722 -6.92 4.97 -35.51
N THR A 723 -7.09 5.18 -34.19
CA THR A 723 -6.12 5.76 -33.28
C THR A 723 -6.01 4.92 -32.01
N ALA A 724 -4.95 5.14 -31.22
CA ALA A 724 -4.89 4.62 -29.87
C ALA A 724 -6.03 5.18 -29.02
N PHE A 725 -6.29 4.57 -27.86
CA PHE A 725 -7.25 5.12 -26.90
C PHE A 725 -6.72 6.42 -26.32
N MET A 726 -7.44 7.54 -26.60
CA MET A 726 -7.00 8.86 -26.14
C MET A 726 -7.47 9.11 -24.72
N LEU A 727 -6.51 9.44 -23.83
CA LEU A 727 -6.79 9.92 -22.49
C LEU A 727 -7.22 11.40 -22.50
N PRO A 728 -7.90 11.90 -21.46
CA PRO A 728 -8.22 13.32 -21.33
C PRO A 728 -6.96 14.19 -21.39
N GLU A 729 -7.07 15.37 -21.95
CA GLU A 729 -5.99 16.35 -21.98
C GLU A 729 -5.71 16.88 -20.56
N TYR A 730 -4.46 16.88 -20.13
CA TYR A 730 -4.00 17.49 -18.88
C TYR A 730 -2.98 18.57 -19.19
N VAL A 731 -3.29 19.79 -18.76
CA VAL A 731 -2.37 20.94 -18.83
C VAL A 731 -1.97 21.27 -17.39
N GLY A 732 -0.69 21.13 -17.08
CA GLY A 732 -0.17 21.39 -15.72
C GLY A 732 -0.25 22.87 -15.35
N GLU A 733 -0.37 23.15 -14.05
CA GLU A 733 -0.41 24.51 -13.49
C GLU A 733 0.86 25.32 -13.78
N GLU A 734 1.97 24.68 -14.10
CA GLU A 734 3.23 25.35 -14.47
C GLU A 734 3.17 26.12 -15.81
N SER A 735 2.18 25.82 -16.67
CA SER A 735 1.96 26.61 -17.88
C SER A 735 1.22 27.95 -17.63
N GLU A 736 0.71 28.17 -16.41
CA GLU A 736 0.12 29.49 -16.06
C GLU A 736 1.16 30.53 -15.61
N SER A 737 2.38 30.14 -15.24
CA SER A 737 3.42 31.06 -14.76
C SER A 737 4.47 31.44 -15.81
N SER A 738 4.49 30.82 -16.98
CA SER A 738 5.29 31.32 -18.09
C SER A 738 4.43 32.19 -19.01
N VAL A 739 4.32 33.44 -18.68
CA VAL A 739 4.16 34.52 -19.66
C VAL A 739 5.47 34.54 -20.46
N GLY A 740 5.80 33.45 -21.12
CA GLY A 740 6.99 33.23 -21.92
C GLY A 740 6.54 33.05 -23.37
N GLU A 741 7.05 33.88 -24.20
CA GLU A 741 7.06 33.92 -25.66
C GLU A 741 6.19 32.84 -26.35
N VAL A 742 5.00 33.25 -26.77
CA VAL A 742 4.15 32.49 -27.70
C VAL A 742 4.99 32.22 -28.95
N ASP A 743 5.31 30.99 -29.26
CA ASP A 743 6.08 30.60 -30.43
C ASP A 743 5.23 30.82 -31.70
N MET A 744 5.54 31.87 -32.42
CA MET A 744 4.89 32.21 -33.69
C MET A 744 5.36 31.34 -34.85
N ASN A 745 6.41 30.54 -34.65
CA ASN A 745 6.88 29.61 -35.69
C ASN A 745 6.07 28.30 -35.72
N ARG A 746 5.25 28.08 -34.68
CA ARG A 746 4.40 26.88 -34.55
C ARG A 746 2.97 27.29 -34.23
N LEU A 747 2.24 27.77 -35.25
CA LEU A 747 0.83 28.11 -35.12
C LEU A 747 -0.04 26.85 -34.89
N ASP A 748 -1.10 27.02 -34.06
CA ASP A 748 -2.09 25.93 -33.89
C ASP A 748 -2.80 25.64 -35.24
N PRO A 749 -3.05 24.38 -35.59
CA PRO A 749 -3.78 24.03 -36.82
C PRO A 749 -5.14 24.74 -37.01
N MET A 750 -5.77 25.15 -35.87
CA MET A 750 -7.04 25.91 -35.90
C MET A 750 -6.86 27.42 -35.83
N PHE A 751 -5.63 27.93 -35.89
CA PHE A 751 -5.35 29.37 -35.75
C PHE A 751 -6.10 30.21 -36.78
N GLU A 752 -6.07 29.82 -38.05
CA GLU A 752 -6.69 30.55 -39.16
C GLU A 752 -8.22 30.54 -39.05
N ASP A 753 -8.79 29.37 -38.70
CA ASP A 753 -10.23 29.24 -38.50
C ASP A 753 -10.72 30.07 -37.29
N ALA A 754 -9.92 30.07 -36.21
CA ALA A 754 -10.21 30.88 -35.02
C ALA A 754 -10.10 32.40 -35.33
N ALA A 755 -9.10 32.82 -36.13
CA ALA A 755 -8.96 34.18 -36.58
C ALA A 755 -10.19 34.66 -37.37
N ARG A 756 -10.64 33.86 -38.35
CA ARG A 756 -11.87 34.14 -39.13
C ARG A 756 -13.10 34.23 -38.22
N LEU A 757 -13.25 33.27 -37.28
CA LEU A 757 -14.36 33.25 -36.33
C LEU A 757 -14.41 34.56 -35.50
N VAL A 758 -13.27 34.97 -34.95
CA VAL A 758 -13.16 36.17 -34.09
C VAL A 758 -13.47 37.44 -34.87
N VAL A 759 -12.99 37.56 -36.11
CA VAL A 759 -13.26 38.70 -36.99
C VAL A 759 -14.71 38.74 -37.42
N ILE A 760 -15.32 37.63 -37.82
CA ILE A 760 -16.73 37.57 -38.20
C ILE A 760 -17.66 37.99 -37.07
N HIS A 761 -17.34 37.55 -35.83
CA HIS A 761 -18.19 37.85 -34.67
C HIS A 761 -17.79 39.18 -33.98
N GLN A 762 -16.70 39.84 -34.39
CA GLN A 762 -16.14 41.03 -33.76
C GLN A 762 -16.02 40.86 -32.22
N GLN A 763 -15.65 39.65 -31.79
CA GLN A 763 -15.56 39.34 -30.37
C GLN A 763 -14.37 38.43 -30.07
N GLY A 764 -13.32 39.00 -29.45
CA GLY A 764 -12.12 38.27 -29.00
C GLY A 764 -12.37 37.49 -27.69
N SER A 765 -13.17 36.41 -27.75
CA SER A 765 -13.56 35.64 -26.56
C SER A 765 -13.03 34.21 -26.63
N THR A 766 -12.22 33.82 -25.64
CA THR A 766 -11.73 32.47 -25.48
C THR A 766 -12.88 31.46 -25.40
N SER A 767 -13.98 31.82 -24.71
CA SER A 767 -15.18 30.97 -24.63
C SER A 767 -15.91 30.79 -25.95
N LEU A 768 -15.79 31.75 -26.89
CA LEU A 768 -16.35 31.60 -28.24
C LEU A 768 -15.59 30.55 -29.03
N ILE A 769 -14.26 30.62 -29.02
CA ILE A 769 -13.37 29.65 -29.69
C ILE A 769 -13.59 28.25 -29.08
N GLN A 770 -13.61 28.13 -27.74
CA GLN A 770 -13.84 26.89 -27.03
C GLN A 770 -15.13 26.19 -27.45
N ARG A 771 -16.24 26.92 -27.46
CA ARG A 771 -17.58 26.37 -27.82
C ARG A 771 -17.69 26.00 -29.30
N LYS A 772 -17.11 26.82 -30.18
CA LYS A 772 -17.24 26.59 -31.61
C LYS A 772 -16.43 25.40 -32.13
N PHE A 773 -15.20 25.26 -31.60
CA PHE A 773 -14.27 24.19 -32.01
C PHE A 773 -14.26 22.99 -31.07
N SER A 774 -15.07 23.04 -29.99
CA SER A 774 -15.14 21.94 -28.97
C SER A 774 -13.76 21.59 -28.40
N ILE A 775 -12.90 22.59 -28.18
CA ILE A 775 -11.55 22.44 -27.63
C ILE A 775 -11.47 22.85 -26.15
N GLY A 776 -10.43 22.40 -25.43
CA GLY A 776 -10.19 22.79 -24.04
C GLY A 776 -9.93 24.31 -23.87
N TYR A 777 -10.27 24.86 -22.68
CA TYR A 777 -10.12 26.29 -22.38
C TYR A 777 -8.70 26.80 -22.60
N ASN A 778 -7.69 26.03 -22.23
CA ASN A 778 -6.29 26.40 -22.33
C ASN A 778 -5.78 26.42 -23.77
N ARG A 779 -6.25 25.49 -24.64
CA ARG A 779 -5.93 25.51 -26.06
C ARG A 779 -6.58 26.71 -26.74
N ALA A 780 -7.84 27.01 -26.39
CA ALA A 780 -8.52 28.24 -26.87
C ALA A 780 -7.80 29.50 -26.37
N GLY A 781 -7.24 29.49 -25.14
CA GLY A 781 -6.40 30.55 -24.60
C GLY A 781 -5.12 30.74 -25.41
N ARG A 782 -4.36 29.69 -25.70
CA ARG A 782 -3.15 29.74 -26.53
C ARG A 782 -3.42 30.27 -27.94
N ILE A 783 -4.49 29.84 -28.56
CA ILE A 783 -4.91 30.36 -29.87
C ILE A 783 -5.20 31.86 -29.73
N MET A 784 -5.89 32.28 -28.68
CA MET A 784 -6.20 33.69 -28.44
C MET A 784 -4.92 34.53 -28.23
N ASP A 785 -3.90 33.99 -27.57
CA ASP A 785 -2.62 34.65 -27.36
C ASP A 785 -1.78 34.73 -28.66
N GLN A 786 -1.89 33.70 -29.52
CA GLN A 786 -1.33 33.72 -30.88
C GLN A 786 -2.02 34.80 -31.74
N LEU A 787 -3.35 34.91 -31.61
CA LEU A 787 -4.10 35.97 -32.30
C LEU A 787 -3.74 37.38 -31.82
N GLU A 788 -3.40 37.55 -30.53
CA GLU A 788 -2.90 38.83 -30.00
C GLU A 788 -1.53 39.20 -30.59
N LYS A 789 -0.58 38.23 -30.60
CA LYS A 789 0.75 38.45 -31.18
C LYS A 789 0.69 38.70 -32.69
N ALA A 790 -0.24 38.06 -33.38
CA ALA A 790 -0.51 38.31 -34.79
C ALA A 790 -1.17 39.69 -35.04
N GLY A 791 -1.53 40.41 -33.98
CA GLY A 791 -2.18 41.73 -34.10
C GLY A 791 -3.63 41.66 -34.61
N ILE A 792 -4.30 40.52 -34.48
CA ILE A 792 -5.69 40.29 -34.85
C ILE A 792 -6.61 40.71 -33.71
N VAL A 793 -6.24 40.44 -32.47
CA VAL A 793 -6.96 40.91 -31.27
C VAL A 793 -6.05 41.75 -30.39
N GLY A 794 -6.64 42.60 -29.56
CA GLY A 794 -5.96 43.43 -28.57
C GLY A 794 -5.53 42.66 -27.32
N PRO A 795 -4.77 43.33 -26.41
CA PRO A 795 -4.27 42.73 -25.18
C PRO A 795 -5.40 42.31 -24.25
N THR A 796 -5.06 41.38 -23.36
CA THR A 796 -6.02 40.82 -22.39
C THR A 796 -6.58 41.90 -21.47
N GLN A 797 -7.90 41.95 -21.29
CA GLN A 797 -8.62 42.89 -20.43
C GLN A 797 -9.27 42.20 -19.21
N GLY A 798 -8.57 41.25 -18.61
CA GLY A 798 -9.09 40.45 -17.50
C GLY A 798 -10.19 39.50 -17.96
N SER A 799 -11.37 39.50 -17.34
CA SER A 799 -12.49 38.61 -17.68
C SER A 799 -13.36 39.10 -18.87
N LYS A 800 -13.04 40.25 -19.47
CA LYS A 800 -13.78 40.77 -20.65
C LYS A 800 -13.21 40.17 -21.94
N ALA A 801 -14.06 40.10 -22.98
CA ALA A 801 -13.61 39.73 -24.31
C ALA A 801 -12.61 40.81 -24.83
N ARG A 802 -11.53 40.36 -25.49
CA ARG A 802 -10.51 41.25 -26.09
C ARG A 802 -11.09 41.98 -27.28
N ASP A 803 -10.62 43.21 -27.51
CA ASP A 803 -11.04 44.01 -28.67
C ASP A 803 -10.47 43.37 -29.94
N VAL A 804 -11.26 43.33 -31.00
CA VAL A 804 -10.83 42.87 -32.33
C VAL A 804 -10.24 44.02 -33.09
N LEU A 805 -8.99 43.89 -33.56
CA LEU A 805 -8.24 44.91 -34.25
C LEU A 805 -8.40 44.86 -35.76
N CYS A 806 -8.94 43.77 -36.30
CA CYS A 806 -9.27 43.60 -37.70
C CYS A 806 -10.76 43.97 -37.94
N MET A 807 -11.01 44.93 -38.85
CA MET A 807 -12.36 45.38 -39.14
C MET A 807 -13.12 44.45 -40.11
N ASP A 808 -12.41 43.84 -41.04
CA ASP A 808 -12.97 43.06 -42.14
C ASP A 808 -12.06 41.86 -42.50
N GLU A 809 -12.61 40.94 -43.30
CA GLU A 809 -11.94 39.74 -43.74
C GLU A 809 -10.74 40.04 -44.67
N THR A 810 -10.76 41.14 -45.40
CA THR A 810 -9.65 41.63 -46.24
C THR A 810 -8.45 42.08 -45.43
N ASP A 811 -8.66 42.74 -44.29
CA ASP A 811 -7.60 43.12 -43.35
C ASP A 811 -6.99 41.89 -42.66
N LEU A 812 -7.83 40.88 -42.36
CA LEU A 812 -7.38 39.62 -41.81
C LEU A 812 -6.50 38.88 -42.81
N GLU A 813 -6.90 38.77 -44.08
CA GLU A 813 -6.11 38.08 -45.09
C GLU A 813 -4.75 38.76 -45.34
N MET A 814 -4.68 40.06 -45.31
CA MET A 814 -3.41 40.78 -45.39
C MET A 814 -2.48 40.43 -44.23
N LYS A 815 -3.00 40.31 -42.97
CA LYS A 815 -2.21 39.94 -41.82
C LYS A 815 -1.77 38.48 -41.84
N LEU A 816 -2.64 37.57 -42.28
CA LEU A 816 -2.30 36.15 -42.42
C LEU A 816 -1.21 35.91 -43.46
N ASN A 817 -1.28 36.61 -44.62
CA ASN A 817 -0.25 36.56 -45.65
C ASN A 817 1.10 37.10 -45.20
N ASN A 818 1.10 38.12 -44.31
CA ASN A 818 2.33 38.64 -43.72
C ASN A 818 2.96 37.70 -42.66
N LEU A 819 2.19 36.79 -42.08
CA LEU A 819 2.69 35.77 -41.13
C LEU A 819 3.26 34.56 -41.83
N GLN A 820 2.97 34.37 -43.10
CA GLN A 820 3.49 33.25 -43.93
C GLN A 820 4.77 33.62 -44.66
N GLN A 821 5.18 34.88 -44.69
CA GLN A 821 6.47 35.39 -45.20
C GLN A 821 7.49 35.44 -44.03
#